data_8f0b1f3cf188256f85e3783c628c13cd
#
_entry.id   8f0b1f3cf188256f85e3783c628c13cd
#
_cell.length_a   1.000
_cell.length_b   1.000
_cell.length_c   1.000
_cell.angle_alpha   90.00
_cell.angle_beta   90.00
_cell.angle_gamma   90.00
#
_symmetry.space_group_name_H-M   'P 1'
#
loop_
_entity.id
_entity.type
_entity.pdbx_description
1 polymer ?
#
loop_
_entity_poly.entity_id
_entity_poly.type
_entity_poly.pdbx_seq_one_letter_code
_entity_poly.pdbx_strand_id
1 'polypeptide(L)'
;MDDLVESILDYIRADYTDYAIMINGEWGSGKTYFWNHKIRNKIEAMQINGKKYTTIYMSLYGISNLEEISKKIFIETTQLMDKNLKKYMGSKGEKVIPEYAKTGLDMANFFGVTQNGDKINYEEFFSTEDKVLCFDDLERANVDVIDILGYINNFVEHDHIKTIIICNEKELSTKLKSSNLEMKTFIATYLLDKENKLNVKTDEPMVQRIQDTIEYVFDKANDYERIKEKLIGETFEYAPEFTYIINGLLMRYERYPELIRFLRQNSNLITSTFNKSGTRNLRILKHALNDFKKIFDMVSRDYSNTNNRIMQTMLIFTIAISFEIKAGKVTKDKFKNIENNEEYRAILVSSRVFMDNRQFYIKEFDNTYYYNFKVEYRFFKFIEIYVRTRIFDMKVFKDNMEVIRNTIDTDQLPGYKRLLTEEYWKISDDQFPAVIEQIIDDVKNGKIKPIEIVKIFAYFSYFIEKKLIDYDIQTIESVFINGMNIASVTSEYCEDAEEELSQIATEDAGPEMNNIIQRFYEINAQLKDKMYREKADELFKCIPMKMELFYDKFAKECNNVPIFKYYDPFQIFQRISCASNEDIVSIREMLAERARHNKEEIRPEMENIAKLKQIMCDYIDGKRPTIKNVMIEEFAKELDKILKNNQNWIW
;
A
#
# COMPACT_ATOMS: atom_id res chain seq x y z
N MET A 1 21.89 1.60 25.09
CA MET A 1 22.75 2.16 24.03
C MET A 1 24.14 2.53 24.50
N ASP A 2 24.27 3.08 25.70
CA ASP A 2 25.61 3.42 26.24
C ASP A 2 26.44 2.17 26.50
N ASP A 3 25.86 1.07 26.96
CA ASP A 3 26.52 -0.22 27.14
C ASP A 3 27.08 -0.77 25.83
N LEU A 4 26.32 -0.68 24.73
CA LEU A 4 26.79 -1.08 23.40
C LEU A 4 28.00 -0.25 22.96
N VAL A 5 27.94 1.06 23.22
CA VAL A 5 29.06 1.96 22.91
C VAL A 5 30.27 1.58 23.70
N GLU A 6 30.14 1.33 25.03
CA GLU A 6 31.28 0.93 25.88
C GLU A 6 31.85 -0.43 25.47
N SER A 7 31.02 -1.44 25.14
CA SER A 7 31.53 -2.73 24.65
C SER A 7 32.33 -2.58 23.36
N ILE A 8 31.89 -1.72 22.42
CA ILE A 8 32.67 -1.43 21.20
C ILE A 8 33.99 -0.72 21.56
N LEU A 9 33.96 0.22 22.51
CA LEU A 9 35.20 0.91 22.94
C LEU A 9 36.14 -0.02 23.70
N ASP A 10 35.62 -0.98 24.45
CA ASP A 10 36.45 -2.00 25.12
C ASP A 10 37.14 -2.92 24.11
N TYR A 11 36.46 -3.31 23.02
CA TYR A 11 37.09 -3.98 21.90
C TYR A 11 38.26 -3.16 21.31
N ILE A 12 38.08 -1.85 21.16
CA ILE A 12 39.15 -0.98 20.64
C ILE A 12 40.32 -0.86 21.65
N ARG A 13 40.05 -0.86 22.98
CA ARG A 13 41.05 -0.77 24.04
C ARG A 13 41.86 -2.06 24.23
N ALA A 14 41.29 -3.19 23.83
CA ALA A 14 41.95 -4.50 24.01
C ALA A 14 43.28 -4.56 23.25
N ASP A 15 44.36 -5.00 23.91
CA ASP A 15 45.71 -5.02 23.33
C ASP A 15 45.85 -6.06 22.20
N TYR A 16 45.19 -7.20 22.33
CA TYR A 16 45.26 -8.33 21.37
C TYR A 16 43.87 -8.74 20.95
N THR A 17 43.54 -8.52 19.69
CA THR A 17 42.30 -8.99 19.08
C THR A 17 42.57 -9.45 17.66
N ASP A 18 42.44 -10.75 17.43
CA ASP A 18 42.59 -11.39 16.11
C ASP A 18 41.19 -11.62 15.49
N TYR A 19 40.22 -10.78 15.81
CA TYR A 19 38.87 -10.87 15.34
C TYR A 19 38.29 -9.47 15.08
N ALA A 20 37.31 -9.42 14.20
CA ALA A 20 36.47 -8.25 13.96
C ALA A 20 35.19 -8.31 14.82
N ILE A 21 34.56 -7.17 15.05
CA ILE A 21 33.22 -7.11 15.62
C ILE A 21 32.17 -6.75 14.54
N MET A 22 30.95 -7.27 14.72
CA MET A 22 29.85 -7.02 13.83
C MET A 22 28.73 -6.24 14.52
N ILE A 23 28.24 -5.17 13.90
CA ILE A 23 27.05 -4.43 14.32
C ILE A 23 25.92 -4.83 13.38
N ASN A 24 25.05 -5.72 13.86
CA ASN A 24 23.90 -6.22 13.11
C ASN A 24 22.66 -5.37 13.35
N GLY A 25 21.80 -5.23 12.37
CA GLY A 25 20.48 -4.59 12.52
C GLY A 25 19.77 -4.37 11.20
N GLU A 26 18.48 -4.08 11.26
CA GLU A 26 17.62 -3.93 10.07
C GLU A 26 18.00 -2.72 9.20
N TRP A 27 17.59 -2.77 7.93
CA TRP A 27 17.77 -1.63 7.02
C TRP A 27 17.01 -0.39 7.49
N GLY A 28 17.72 0.75 7.48
CA GLY A 28 17.15 2.02 7.89
C GLY A 28 16.98 2.19 9.39
N SER A 29 17.48 1.26 10.23
CA SER A 29 17.47 1.38 11.69
C SER A 29 18.37 2.50 12.23
N GLY A 30 19.33 3.00 11.41
CA GLY A 30 20.23 4.08 11.78
C GLY A 30 21.64 3.64 12.17
N LYS A 31 22.09 2.42 11.84
CA LYS A 31 23.45 1.90 12.11
C LYS A 31 24.56 2.85 11.66
N THR A 32 24.51 3.28 10.39
CA THR A 32 25.48 4.24 9.82
C THR A 32 25.48 5.57 10.56
N TYR A 33 24.28 6.06 10.98
CA TYR A 33 24.15 7.27 11.79
C TYR A 33 24.77 7.08 13.17
N PHE A 34 24.54 5.93 13.82
CA PHE A 34 25.12 5.55 15.10
C PHE A 34 26.64 5.52 15.02
N TRP A 35 27.20 4.86 13.99
CA TRP A 35 28.64 4.87 13.74
C TRP A 35 29.18 6.31 13.65
N ASN A 36 28.66 7.12 12.74
CA ASN A 36 29.20 8.44 12.45
C ASN A 36 29.07 9.45 13.61
N HIS A 37 28.05 9.33 14.46
CA HIS A 37 27.75 10.35 15.48
C HIS A 37 28.03 9.90 16.92
N LYS A 38 28.11 8.59 17.16
CA LYS A 38 28.31 8.07 18.52
C LYS A 38 29.64 7.35 18.69
N ILE A 39 29.99 6.46 17.74
CA ILE A 39 31.18 5.59 17.87
C ILE A 39 32.43 6.32 17.36
N ARG A 40 32.39 6.76 16.12
CA ARG A 40 33.54 7.37 15.43
C ARG A 40 34.19 8.49 16.27
N ASN A 41 33.39 9.45 16.72
CA ASN A 41 33.89 10.60 17.49
C ASN A 41 34.53 10.17 18.83
N LYS A 42 34.01 9.12 19.48
CA LYS A 42 34.56 8.62 20.72
C LYS A 42 35.90 7.92 20.48
N ILE A 43 36.02 7.07 19.45
CA ILE A 43 37.28 6.41 19.06
C ILE A 43 38.34 7.46 18.72
N GLU A 44 38.03 8.47 17.90
CA GLU A 44 38.98 9.51 17.50
C GLU A 44 39.37 10.46 18.65
N ALA A 45 38.59 10.52 19.72
CA ALA A 45 38.90 11.27 20.93
C ALA A 45 39.75 10.49 21.95
N MET A 46 39.83 9.16 21.82
CA MET A 46 40.59 8.29 22.75
C MET A 46 42.09 8.38 22.50
N GLN A 47 42.83 8.25 23.58
CA GLN A 47 44.27 7.96 23.58
C GLN A 47 44.48 6.64 24.29
N ILE A 48 45.06 5.65 23.61
CA ILE A 48 45.38 4.32 24.16
C ILE A 48 46.89 4.16 24.05
N ASN A 49 47.56 3.91 25.18
CA ASN A 49 49.01 3.76 25.23
C ASN A 49 49.79 4.94 24.57
N GLY A 50 49.24 6.18 24.66
CA GLY A 50 49.86 7.37 24.08
C GLY A 50 49.61 7.55 22.58
N LYS A 51 48.92 6.61 21.93
CA LYS A 51 48.57 6.64 20.51
C LYS A 51 47.13 7.10 20.31
N LYS A 52 46.92 7.88 19.26
CA LYS A 52 45.58 8.37 18.86
C LYS A 52 45.08 7.58 17.67
N TYR A 53 43.92 6.93 17.82
CA TYR A 53 43.31 6.19 16.73
C TYR A 53 42.61 7.06 15.73
N THR A 54 42.69 6.66 14.47
CA THR A 54 42.00 7.31 13.36
C THR A 54 41.05 6.29 12.69
N THR A 55 39.82 6.69 12.36
CA THR A 55 38.85 5.78 11.75
C THR A 55 38.82 5.91 10.24
N ILE A 56 38.79 4.79 9.55
CA ILE A 56 38.55 4.70 8.10
C ILE A 56 37.16 4.05 7.89
N TYR A 57 36.21 4.83 7.36
CA TYR A 57 34.88 4.32 7.08
C TYR A 57 34.70 4.05 5.59
N MET A 58 34.16 2.86 5.27
CA MET A 58 33.89 2.45 3.91
C MET A 58 32.53 1.79 3.75
N SER A 59 31.69 2.33 2.85
CA SER A 59 30.51 1.60 2.39
C SER A 59 30.89 0.66 1.25
N LEU A 60 30.49 -0.60 1.41
CA LEU A 60 30.66 -1.66 0.40
C LEU A 60 29.54 -1.67 -0.63
N TYR A 61 28.57 -0.74 -0.53
CA TYR A 61 27.48 -0.64 -1.48
C TYR A 61 27.96 -0.46 -2.91
N GLY A 62 27.55 -1.37 -3.78
CA GLY A 62 27.84 -1.31 -5.23
C GLY A 62 29.28 -1.66 -5.62
N ILE A 63 30.13 -2.09 -4.69
CA ILE A 63 31.48 -2.57 -5.00
C ILE A 63 31.39 -3.84 -5.83
N SER A 64 32.15 -3.90 -6.94
CA SER A 64 32.09 -4.98 -7.94
C SER A 64 33.34 -5.86 -7.95
N ASN A 65 34.43 -5.44 -7.30
CA ASN A 65 35.67 -6.22 -7.15
C ASN A 65 36.45 -5.79 -5.90
N LEU A 66 37.38 -6.63 -5.44
CA LEU A 66 38.18 -6.39 -4.25
C LEU A 66 39.19 -5.24 -4.43
N GLU A 67 39.66 -5.00 -5.66
CA GLU A 67 40.59 -3.88 -5.94
C GLU A 67 39.94 -2.51 -5.66
N GLU A 68 38.60 -2.40 -5.82
CA GLU A 68 37.88 -1.18 -5.44
C GLU A 68 37.91 -0.92 -3.93
N ILE A 69 37.97 -1.98 -3.11
CA ILE A 69 38.08 -1.87 -1.65
C ILE A 69 39.46 -1.29 -1.32
N SER A 70 40.53 -1.92 -1.82
CA SER A 70 41.89 -1.45 -1.63
C SER A 70 42.11 -0.01 -2.08
N LYS A 71 41.56 0.33 -3.24
CA LYS A 71 41.57 1.70 -3.79
C LYS A 71 40.86 2.71 -2.88
N LYS A 72 39.70 2.38 -2.35
CA LYS A 72 38.95 3.28 -1.45
C LYS A 72 39.68 3.47 -0.12
N ILE A 73 40.23 2.41 0.48
CA ILE A 73 41.06 2.50 1.69
C ILE A 73 42.22 3.44 1.44
N PHE A 74 42.93 3.26 0.32
CA PHE A 74 44.06 4.12 -0.05
C PHE A 74 43.64 5.59 -0.16
N ILE A 75 42.53 5.92 -0.84
CA ILE A 75 42.05 7.28 -0.97
C ILE A 75 41.73 7.89 0.37
N GLU A 76 40.98 7.19 1.22
CA GLU A 76 40.63 7.67 2.60
C GLU A 76 41.88 7.89 3.46
N THR A 77 42.84 6.98 3.40
CA THR A 77 44.09 7.08 4.13
C THR A 77 44.92 8.29 3.66
N THR A 78 44.97 8.54 2.35
CA THR A 78 45.71 9.66 1.77
C THR A 78 45.06 10.99 2.09
N GLN A 79 43.74 11.10 2.10
CA GLN A 79 43.02 12.32 2.53
C GLN A 79 43.25 12.66 4.01
N LEU A 80 43.39 11.65 4.85
CA LEU A 80 43.75 11.84 6.27
C LEU A 80 45.18 12.33 6.42
N MET A 81 46.12 11.83 5.60
CA MET A 81 47.52 12.31 5.56
C MET A 81 47.58 13.76 5.09
N ASP A 82 46.81 14.20 4.10
CA ASP A 82 46.85 15.58 3.59
C ASP A 82 46.42 16.59 4.67
N LYS A 83 45.45 16.26 5.53
CA LYS A 83 45.10 17.12 6.70
C LYS A 83 46.29 17.27 7.69
N ASN A 84 47.10 16.25 7.87
CA ASN A 84 48.28 16.27 8.73
C ASN A 84 49.48 16.85 7.99
N LEU A 85 49.65 16.59 6.69
CA LEU A 85 50.71 17.13 5.85
C LEU A 85 50.61 18.66 5.71
N LYS A 86 49.40 19.23 5.58
CA LYS A 86 49.21 20.71 5.62
C LYS A 86 49.71 21.34 6.91
N LYS A 87 49.76 20.63 8.01
CA LYS A 87 50.31 21.09 9.28
C LYS A 87 51.83 20.96 9.38
N TYR A 88 52.46 20.00 8.64
CA TYR A 88 53.90 19.76 8.63
C TYR A 88 54.67 20.40 7.47
N MET A 89 54.01 20.71 6.33
CA MET A 89 54.63 21.29 5.13
C MET A 89 54.77 22.82 5.17
N GLY A 90 54.57 23.43 6.32
CA GLY A 90 54.59 24.87 6.53
C GLY A 90 55.95 25.56 6.46
N SER A 91 57.07 24.95 5.99
CA SER A 91 58.32 25.69 5.93
C SER A 91 59.36 25.35 4.85
N LYS A 92 59.26 24.29 4.09
CA LYS A 92 60.21 24.08 2.97
C LYS A 92 59.65 23.10 1.91
N GLY A 93 59.30 23.65 0.74
CA GLY A 93 59.19 22.89 -0.49
C GLY A 93 57.79 22.82 -1.10
N GLU A 94 57.48 23.82 -1.92
CA GLU A 94 56.34 23.81 -2.81
C GLU A 94 56.37 22.68 -3.83
N LYS A 95 55.60 21.59 -3.55
CA LYS A 95 54.92 20.88 -4.61
C LYS A 95 53.42 20.93 -4.25
N VAL A 96 52.77 21.95 -4.75
CA VAL A 96 51.33 22.08 -4.72
C VAL A 96 50.73 20.88 -5.43
N ILE A 97 50.04 20.01 -4.72
CA ILE A 97 49.24 18.95 -5.33
C ILE A 97 48.13 19.65 -6.14
N PRO A 98 48.11 19.53 -7.47
CA PRO A 98 47.12 20.20 -8.29
C PRO A 98 45.71 19.73 -7.91
N GLU A 99 44.74 20.63 -7.98
CA GLU A 99 43.34 20.36 -7.60
C GLU A 99 42.67 19.23 -8.39
N TYR A 100 43.23 18.88 -9.56
CA TYR A 100 42.80 17.76 -10.40
C TYR A 100 43.39 16.39 -9.98
N ALA A 101 44.39 16.32 -9.15
CA ALA A 101 44.97 15.07 -8.64
C ALA A 101 44.20 14.52 -7.41
N LYS A 102 42.91 14.80 -7.29
CA LYS A 102 42.06 14.36 -6.18
C LYS A 102 41.47 12.97 -6.36
N THR A 103 41.66 12.32 -7.50
CA THR A 103 41.28 10.93 -7.70
C THR A 103 42.48 10.02 -7.45
N GLY A 104 42.23 8.84 -6.85
CA GLY A 104 43.32 7.91 -6.49
C GLY A 104 44.22 7.53 -7.68
N LEU A 105 43.71 7.54 -8.92
CA LEU A 105 44.45 7.29 -10.15
C LEU A 105 45.44 8.43 -10.47
N ASP A 106 45.03 9.68 -10.25
CA ASP A 106 45.85 10.86 -10.50
C ASP A 106 46.94 10.98 -9.42
N MET A 107 46.68 10.55 -8.19
CA MET A 107 47.67 10.45 -7.12
C MET A 107 48.71 9.37 -7.40
N ALA A 108 48.29 8.17 -7.84
CA ALA A 108 49.20 7.10 -8.24
C ALA A 108 50.08 7.53 -9.41
N ASN A 109 49.55 8.23 -10.42
CA ASN A 109 50.30 8.83 -11.54
C ASN A 109 51.28 9.93 -11.06
N PHE A 110 50.84 10.76 -10.09
CA PHE A 110 51.67 11.83 -9.51
C PHE A 110 52.89 11.28 -8.76
N PHE A 111 52.76 10.15 -8.04
CA PHE A 111 53.87 9.48 -7.40
C PHE A 111 54.72 8.60 -8.33
N GLY A 112 54.43 8.55 -9.63
CA GLY A 112 55.21 7.83 -10.62
C GLY A 112 55.05 6.32 -10.59
N VAL A 113 53.98 5.82 -10.04
CA VAL A 113 53.69 4.39 -9.88
C VAL A 113 53.17 3.70 -11.16
N THR A 114 52.92 4.47 -12.22
CA THR A 114 52.29 3.94 -13.47
C THR A 114 53.22 3.96 -14.67
N GLN A 115 54.45 3.42 -14.57
CA GLN A 115 55.28 3.37 -15.82
C GLN A 115 55.25 2.04 -16.60
N ASN A 116 54.64 0.96 -16.08
CA ASN A 116 54.80 -0.35 -16.78
C ASN A 116 53.51 -1.22 -16.87
N GLY A 117 52.32 -0.69 -16.78
CA GLY A 117 51.11 -1.51 -17.01
C GLY A 117 50.84 -2.60 -15.94
N ASP A 118 51.59 -2.62 -14.85
CA ASP A 118 51.41 -3.55 -13.74
C ASP A 118 50.24 -3.07 -12.85
N LYS A 119 49.44 -4.01 -12.37
CA LYS A 119 48.35 -3.72 -11.43
C LYS A 119 48.95 -3.09 -10.20
N ILE A 120 48.45 -1.90 -9.83
CA ILE A 120 48.90 -1.20 -8.63
C ILE A 120 48.44 -2.00 -7.42
N ASN A 121 49.39 -2.45 -6.62
CA ASN A 121 49.09 -3.02 -5.29
C ASN A 121 48.88 -1.87 -4.29
N TYR A 122 47.64 -1.43 -4.13
CA TYR A 122 47.31 -0.32 -3.23
C TYR A 122 47.67 -0.64 -1.74
N GLU A 123 47.72 -1.91 -1.36
CA GLU A 123 48.01 -2.38 0.02
C GLU A 123 49.42 -2.01 0.47
N GLU A 124 50.39 -1.93 -0.44
CA GLU A 124 51.77 -1.53 -0.13
C GLU A 124 51.92 -0.03 0.20
N PHE A 125 50.90 0.77 -0.09
CA PHE A 125 51.00 2.22 0.03
C PHE A 125 50.24 2.83 1.21
N PHE A 126 49.53 2.06 2.00
CA PHE A 126 48.86 2.63 3.18
C PHE A 126 49.33 1.99 4.47
N SER A 127 49.64 2.86 5.46
CA SER A 127 49.91 2.42 6.82
C SER A 127 48.58 2.18 7.54
N THR A 128 48.47 1.01 8.12
CA THR A 128 47.29 0.59 8.90
C THR A 128 47.49 0.78 10.40
N GLU A 129 48.67 1.16 10.84
CA GLU A 129 48.95 1.43 12.23
C GLU A 129 48.05 2.52 12.83
N ASP A 130 47.59 2.29 14.05
CA ASP A 130 46.71 3.21 14.80
C ASP A 130 45.40 3.56 14.09
N LYS A 131 44.87 2.65 13.25
CA LYS A 131 43.61 2.83 12.52
C LYS A 131 42.57 1.81 12.95
N VAL A 132 41.32 2.24 12.83
CA VAL A 132 40.13 1.39 12.96
C VAL A 132 39.40 1.37 11.63
N LEU A 133 39.28 0.20 11.03
CA LEU A 133 38.51 0.02 9.79
C LEU A 133 37.03 -0.19 10.13
N CYS A 134 36.15 0.45 9.38
CA CYS A 134 34.71 0.25 9.47
C CYS A 134 34.15 -0.03 8.08
N PHE A 135 33.66 -1.24 7.86
CA PHE A 135 33.01 -1.68 6.63
C PHE A 135 31.49 -1.67 6.83
N ASP A 136 30.77 -0.92 6.02
CA ASP A 136 29.32 -0.78 6.10
C ASP A 136 28.64 -1.32 4.82
N ASP A 137 27.37 -1.70 4.91
CA ASP A 137 26.53 -2.21 3.80
C ASP A 137 27.09 -3.51 3.16
N LEU A 138 27.66 -4.43 3.94
CA LEU A 138 28.23 -5.70 3.43
C LEU A 138 27.22 -6.49 2.57
N GLU A 139 25.96 -6.53 2.98
CA GLU A 139 24.89 -7.21 2.25
C GLU A 139 24.57 -6.60 0.87
N ARG A 140 25.08 -5.38 0.60
CA ARG A 140 24.84 -4.64 -0.64
C ARG A 140 26.01 -4.64 -1.62
N ALA A 141 27.08 -5.31 -1.28
CA ALA A 141 28.19 -5.49 -2.20
C ALA A 141 27.78 -6.37 -3.40
N ASN A 142 28.35 -6.14 -4.56
CA ASN A 142 28.15 -6.98 -5.74
C ASN A 142 29.21 -8.09 -5.86
N VAL A 143 30.21 -8.09 -5.01
CA VAL A 143 31.22 -9.15 -4.86
C VAL A 143 30.67 -10.25 -3.94
N ASP A 144 31.17 -11.47 -4.07
CA ASP A 144 30.83 -12.54 -3.16
C ASP A 144 31.23 -12.14 -1.73
N VAL A 145 30.29 -12.35 -0.81
CA VAL A 145 30.49 -11.99 0.59
C VAL A 145 31.65 -12.76 1.22
N ILE A 146 31.83 -14.01 0.82
CA ILE A 146 32.94 -14.89 1.27
C ILE A 146 34.29 -14.28 0.88
N ASP A 147 34.39 -13.80 -0.37
CA ASP A 147 35.62 -13.14 -0.85
C ASP A 147 35.91 -11.84 -0.07
N ILE A 148 34.84 -11.04 0.22
CA ILE A 148 34.98 -9.81 1.00
C ILE A 148 35.45 -10.13 2.44
N LEU A 149 34.82 -11.12 3.11
CA LEU A 149 35.19 -11.51 4.45
C LEU A 149 36.61 -12.08 4.51
N GLY A 150 36.98 -12.88 3.52
CA GLY A 150 38.36 -13.35 3.36
C GLY A 150 39.36 -12.22 3.18
N TYR A 151 39.00 -11.20 2.40
CA TYR A 151 39.80 -9.99 2.22
C TYR A 151 39.94 -9.19 3.56
N ILE A 152 38.83 -9.00 4.28
CA ILE A 152 38.84 -8.32 5.58
C ILE A 152 39.68 -9.11 6.61
N ASN A 153 39.64 -10.44 6.54
CA ASN A 153 40.42 -11.28 7.45
C ASN A 153 41.91 -11.02 7.37
N ASN A 154 42.46 -10.62 6.23
CA ASN A 154 43.88 -10.27 6.08
C ASN A 154 44.23 -9.09 7.00
N PHE A 155 43.39 -8.05 7.06
CA PHE A 155 43.63 -6.91 7.95
C PHE A 155 43.56 -7.31 9.45
N VAL A 156 42.63 -8.23 9.77
CA VAL A 156 42.38 -8.63 11.17
C VAL A 156 43.45 -9.61 11.67
N GLU A 157 43.73 -10.68 10.92
CA GLU A 157 44.60 -11.78 11.34
C GLU A 157 46.10 -11.49 11.08
N HIS A 158 46.42 -10.82 9.97
CA HIS A 158 47.81 -10.56 9.61
C HIS A 158 48.32 -9.19 10.07
N ASP A 159 47.47 -8.16 9.96
CA ASP A 159 47.84 -6.79 10.27
C ASP A 159 47.38 -6.35 11.67
N HIS A 160 46.63 -7.19 12.38
CA HIS A 160 46.05 -6.94 13.72
C HIS A 160 45.29 -5.63 13.83
N ILE A 161 44.56 -5.24 12.74
CA ILE A 161 43.82 -3.99 12.66
C ILE A 161 42.43 -4.16 13.26
N LYS A 162 42.09 -3.27 14.18
CA LYS A 162 40.72 -3.20 14.74
C LYS A 162 39.71 -2.97 13.63
N THR A 163 38.80 -3.92 13.47
CA THR A 163 37.83 -3.89 12.36
C THR A 163 36.41 -4.04 12.85
N ILE A 164 35.54 -3.16 12.36
CA ILE A 164 34.09 -3.14 12.64
C ILE A 164 33.34 -3.36 11.35
N ILE A 165 32.44 -4.32 11.35
CA ILE A 165 31.56 -4.60 10.20
C ILE A 165 30.13 -4.19 10.57
N ILE A 166 29.50 -3.38 9.74
CA ILE A 166 28.10 -2.96 9.89
C ILE A 166 27.28 -3.62 8.79
N CYS A 167 26.29 -4.41 9.14
CA CYS A 167 25.47 -5.10 8.14
C CYS A 167 24.03 -5.36 8.60
N ASN A 168 23.22 -5.87 7.70
CA ASN A 168 21.96 -6.55 7.98
C ASN A 168 22.17 -8.06 7.72
N GLU A 169 22.46 -8.81 8.74
CA GLU A 169 22.79 -10.22 8.62
C GLU A 169 21.64 -11.06 8.06
N LYS A 170 20.39 -10.69 8.37
CA LYS A 170 19.20 -11.37 7.83
C LYS A 170 19.13 -11.25 6.30
N GLU A 171 19.39 -10.06 5.77
CA GLU A 171 19.44 -9.82 4.32
C GLU A 171 20.66 -10.50 3.69
N LEU A 172 21.79 -10.49 4.39
CA LEU A 172 22.98 -11.19 3.97
C LEU A 172 22.72 -12.68 3.83
N SER A 173 22.14 -13.32 4.83
CA SER A 173 21.72 -14.73 4.80
C SER A 173 20.73 -15.00 3.66
N THR A 174 19.73 -14.13 3.46
CA THR A 174 18.77 -14.27 2.35
C THR A 174 19.46 -14.20 0.99
N LYS A 175 20.41 -13.25 0.81
CA LYS A 175 21.19 -13.12 -0.42
C LYS A 175 22.04 -14.37 -0.69
N LEU A 176 22.70 -14.90 0.33
CA LEU A 176 23.52 -16.12 0.21
C LEU A 176 22.66 -17.35 -0.12
N LYS A 177 21.49 -17.49 0.50
CA LYS A 177 20.53 -18.57 0.19
C LYS A 177 20.00 -18.47 -1.24
N SER A 178 19.72 -17.26 -1.73
CA SER A 178 19.22 -17.01 -3.08
C SER A 178 20.31 -17.06 -4.17
N SER A 179 21.58 -17.06 -3.80
CA SER A 179 22.67 -17.14 -4.77
C SER A 179 22.64 -18.50 -5.47
N ASN A 180 22.76 -18.48 -6.82
CA ASN A 180 22.70 -19.66 -7.68
C ASN A 180 21.43 -20.53 -7.49
N LEU A 181 20.28 -19.90 -7.12
CA LEU A 181 19.02 -20.62 -6.84
C LEU A 181 18.58 -21.47 -8.02
N GLU A 182 18.76 -21.01 -9.25
CA GLU A 182 18.43 -21.77 -10.47
C GLU A 182 19.23 -23.06 -10.55
N MET A 183 20.54 -22.99 -10.34
CA MET A 183 21.44 -24.17 -10.33
C MET A 183 21.10 -25.09 -9.16
N LYS A 184 20.87 -24.55 -7.97
CA LYS A 184 20.48 -25.32 -6.78
C LYS A 184 19.15 -26.05 -7.02
N THR A 185 18.16 -25.35 -7.61
CA THR A 185 16.86 -25.95 -7.96
C THR A 185 17.02 -27.06 -8.98
N PHE A 186 17.85 -26.85 -10.00
CA PHE A 186 18.12 -27.86 -11.02
C PHE A 186 18.74 -29.13 -10.40
N ILE A 187 19.77 -28.97 -9.57
CA ILE A 187 20.44 -30.07 -8.88
C ILE A 187 19.48 -30.78 -7.93
N ALA A 188 18.69 -30.05 -7.13
CA ALA A 188 17.70 -30.65 -6.22
C ALA A 188 16.63 -31.43 -6.98
N THR A 189 16.12 -30.90 -8.07
CA THR A 189 15.17 -31.58 -8.95
C THR A 189 15.76 -32.86 -9.54
N TYR A 190 17.01 -32.80 -10.03
CA TYR A 190 17.72 -33.95 -10.57
C TYR A 190 17.92 -35.03 -9.49
N LEU A 191 18.27 -34.66 -8.27
CA LEU A 191 18.44 -35.61 -7.16
C LEU A 191 17.13 -36.29 -6.79
N LEU A 192 16.05 -35.53 -6.70
CA LEU A 192 14.70 -36.06 -6.45
C LEU A 192 14.22 -37.00 -7.57
N ASP A 193 14.54 -36.70 -8.82
CA ASP A 193 14.24 -37.57 -9.98
C ASP A 193 15.03 -38.87 -9.89
N LYS A 194 16.34 -38.81 -9.67
CA LYS A 194 17.23 -39.95 -9.53
C LYS A 194 16.81 -40.88 -8.40
N GLU A 195 16.27 -40.36 -7.31
CA GLU A 195 15.75 -41.14 -6.19
C GLU A 195 14.30 -41.62 -6.39
N ASN A 196 13.71 -41.40 -7.57
CA ASN A 196 12.29 -41.67 -7.92
C ASN A 196 11.30 -41.00 -6.96
N LYS A 197 11.70 -39.92 -6.29
CA LYS A 197 10.87 -39.16 -5.34
C LYS A 197 10.04 -38.07 -5.99
N LEU A 198 10.29 -37.69 -7.25
CA LEU A 198 9.53 -36.69 -7.97
C LEU A 198 8.06 -37.01 -8.13
N ASN A 199 7.74 -38.29 -8.40
CA ASN A 199 6.39 -38.76 -8.71
C ASN A 199 5.70 -39.50 -7.53
N VAL A 200 6.29 -39.46 -6.33
CA VAL A 200 5.65 -40.07 -5.15
C VAL A 200 4.50 -39.18 -4.69
N LYS A 201 3.29 -39.72 -4.62
CA LYS A 201 2.14 -39.04 -4.02
C LYS A 201 2.36 -38.97 -2.52
N THR A 202 2.89 -37.85 -2.07
CA THR A 202 2.97 -37.46 -0.66
C THR A 202 2.05 -36.24 -0.45
N ASP A 203 1.58 -36.06 0.77
CA ASP A 203 0.77 -34.88 1.14
C ASP A 203 1.57 -33.57 1.11
N GLU A 204 2.87 -33.65 0.87
CA GLU A 204 3.78 -32.51 0.82
C GLU A 204 3.90 -31.94 -0.60
N PRO A 205 3.72 -30.59 -0.77
CA PRO A 205 3.86 -29.96 -2.07
C PRO A 205 5.26 -30.16 -2.66
N MET A 206 5.36 -30.41 -3.98
CA MET A 206 6.64 -30.59 -4.70
C MET A 206 7.62 -29.44 -4.47
N VAL A 207 7.11 -28.22 -4.36
CA VAL A 207 7.93 -27.01 -4.09
C VAL A 207 8.63 -27.12 -2.73
N GLN A 208 7.94 -27.61 -1.70
CA GLN A 208 8.52 -27.81 -0.37
C GLN A 208 9.64 -28.85 -0.41
N ARG A 209 9.43 -29.97 -1.07
CA ARG A 209 10.43 -31.04 -1.20
C ARG A 209 11.69 -30.60 -1.94
N ILE A 210 11.55 -29.75 -2.97
CA ILE A 210 12.69 -29.14 -3.64
C ILE A 210 13.44 -28.20 -2.68
N GLN A 211 12.73 -27.40 -1.91
CA GLN A 211 13.33 -26.51 -0.90
C GLN A 211 14.09 -27.29 0.17
N ASP A 212 13.50 -28.32 0.74
CA ASP A 212 14.12 -29.19 1.75
C ASP A 212 15.37 -29.91 1.20
N THR A 213 15.32 -30.30 -0.07
CA THR A 213 16.48 -30.91 -0.74
C THR A 213 17.59 -29.90 -0.95
N ILE A 214 17.26 -28.65 -1.32
CA ILE A 214 18.24 -27.55 -1.43
C ILE A 214 18.89 -27.31 -0.08
N GLU A 215 18.12 -27.18 0.99
CA GLU A 215 18.64 -26.99 2.34
C GLU A 215 19.52 -28.18 2.75
N TYR A 216 19.09 -29.41 2.54
CA TYR A 216 19.86 -30.61 2.89
C TYR A 216 21.21 -30.69 2.16
N VAL A 217 21.24 -30.36 0.86
CA VAL A 217 22.44 -30.54 0.02
C VAL A 217 23.41 -29.37 0.16
N PHE A 218 22.89 -28.13 0.27
CA PHE A 218 23.70 -26.91 0.16
C PHE A 218 23.91 -26.19 1.48
N ASP A 219 23.04 -26.33 2.50
CA ASP A 219 23.28 -25.71 3.82
C ASP A 219 24.38 -26.38 4.64
N LYS A 220 24.69 -27.65 4.35
CA LYS A 220 25.85 -28.34 4.98
C LYS A 220 27.20 -27.77 4.55
N ALA A 221 27.27 -26.95 3.51
CA ALA A 221 28.46 -26.27 3.01
C ALA A 221 28.36 -24.75 3.28
N ASN A 222 27.96 -24.34 4.51
CA ASN A 222 27.81 -22.92 4.81
C ASN A 222 29.19 -22.29 5.09
N ASP A 223 29.90 -21.98 4.01
CA ASP A 223 31.22 -21.34 4.09
C ASP A 223 31.15 -19.96 4.79
N TYR A 224 29.98 -19.30 4.72
CA TYR A 224 29.74 -18.05 5.44
C TYR A 224 29.86 -18.24 6.97
N GLU A 225 29.17 -19.22 7.54
CA GLU A 225 29.21 -19.44 9.00
C GLU A 225 30.63 -19.79 9.47
N ARG A 226 31.38 -20.57 8.68
CA ARG A 226 32.78 -20.92 9.02
C ARG A 226 33.69 -19.69 8.99
N ILE A 227 33.56 -18.84 7.97
CA ILE A 227 34.36 -17.62 7.87
C ILE A 227 33.93 -16.62 8.93
N LYS A 228 32.61 -16.52 9.19
CA LYS A 228 32.09 -15.69 10.27
C LYS A 228 32.64 -16.12 11.62
N GLU A 229 32.60 -17.41 11.95
CA GLU A 229 33.14 -17.94 13.19
C GLU A 229 34.66 -17.62 13.37
N LYS A 230 35.42 -17.67 12.27
CA LYS A 230 36.84 -17.35 12.28
C LYS A 230 37.10 -15.85 12.43
N LEU A 231 36.36 -15.03 11.70
CA LEU A 231 36.63 -13.59 11.58
C LEU A 231 35.91 -12.75 12.64
N ILE A 232 34.65 -13.09 12.97
CA ILE A 232 33.80 -12.30 13.85
C ILE A 232 33.82 -12.89 15.27
N GLY A 233 34.48 -12.21 16.19
CA GLY A 233 34.50 -12.62 17.60
C GLY A 233 33.19 -12.27 18.32
N GLU A 234 32.62 -11.12 18.02
CA GLU A 234 31.40 -10.63 18.68
C GLU A 234 30.44 -9.99 17.69
N THR A 235 29.15 -10.30 17.85
CA THR A 235 28.08 -9.68 17.08
C THR A 235 27.16 -8.89 18.02
N PHE A 236 27.05 -7.60 17.79
CA PHE A 236 26.20 -6.69 18.55
C PHE A 236 24.89 -6.40 17.80
N GLU A 237 23.77 -6.69 18.44
CA GLU A 237 22.46 -6.33 17.90
C GLU A 237 22.17 -4.84 18.13
N TYR A 238 22.04 -4.10 17.05
CA TYR A 238 21.68 -2.68 17.09
C TYR A 238 20.17 -2.49 17.25
N ALA A 239 19.76 -2.32 18.48
CA ALA A 239 18.36 -2.04 18.88
C ALA A 239 18.25 -0.64 19.50
N PRO A 240 18.11 0.43 18.69
CA PRO A 240 18.09 1.78 19.20
C PRO A 240 16.77 2.12 19.90
N GLU A 241 16.82 3.05 20.86
CA GLU A 241 15.63 3.75 21.34
C GLU A 241 15.14 4.74 20.28
N PHE A 242 14.18 4.31 19.50
CA PHE A 242 13.68 5.10 18.37
C PHE A 242 13.08 6.45 18.79
N THR A 243 12.52 6.55 19.99
CA THR A 243 11.99 7.82 20.52
C THR A 243 13.02 8.94 20.49
N TYR A 244 14.25 8.65 20.97
CA TYR A 244 15.35 9.63 20.97
C TYR A 244 15.77 10.02 19.55
N ILE A 245 15.88 9.04 18.66
CA ILE A 245 16.29 9.26 17.26
C ILE A 245 15.22 10.06 16.52
N ILE A 246 13.94 9.71 16.73
CA ILE A 246 12.80 10.42 16.11
C ILE A 246 12.78 11.87 16.57
N ASN A 247 12.94 12.15 17.88
CA ASN A 247 13.01 13.50 18.38
C ASN A 247 14.18 14.30 17.74
N GLY A 248 15.34 13.68 17.56
CA GLY A 248 16.46 14.26 16.82
C GLY A 248 16.11 14.52 15.33
N LEU A 249 15.35 13.63 14.71
CA LEU A 249 14.89 13.82 13.33
C LEU A 249 13.94 15.01 13.19
N LEU A 250 13.06 15.23 14.20
CA LEU A 250 12.11 16.35 14.19
C LEU A 250 12.79 17.71 14.24
N MET A 251 14.00 17.83 14.80
CA MET A 251 14.78 19.08 14.82
C MET A 251 15.06 19.64 13.42
N ARG A 252 15.01 18.82 12.39
CA ARG A 252 15.16 19.27 10.99
C ARG A 252 14.07 20.24 10.55
N TYR A 253 12.93 20.24 11.26
CA TYR A 253 11.77 21.10 10.98
C TYR A 253 11.74 22.38 11.81
N GLU A 254 12.81 22.74 12.54
CA GLU A 254 12.88 23.96 13.38
C GLU A 254 12.62 25.26 12.60
N ARG A 255 12.92 25.26 11.30
CA ARG A 255 12.63 26.42 10.42
C ARG A 255 11.13 26.63 10.16
N TYR A 256 10.26 25.73 10.61
CA TYR A 256 8.81 25.75 10.43
C TYR A 256 8.11 25.73 11.79
N PRO A 257 7.91 26.90 12.46
CA PRO A 257 7.52 26.99 13.87
C PRO A 257 6.20 26.26 14.22
N GLU A 258 5.18 26.36 13.37
CA GLU A 258 3.90 25.71 13.59
C GLU A 258 3.99 24.20 13.43
N LEU A 259 4.64 23.75 12.35
CA LEU A 259 4.84 22.33 12.08
C LEU A 259 5.67 21.67 13.19
N ILE A 260 6.80 22.26 13.58
CA ILE A 260 7.66 21.65 14.62
C ILE A 260 6.95 21.59 15.97
N ARG A 261 6.14 22.60 16.31
CA ARG A 261 5.29 22.56 17.52
C ARG A 261 4.33 21.39 17.47
N PHE A 262 3.60 21.23 16.35
CA PHE A 262 2.66 20.12 16.14
C PHE A 262 3.36 18.76 16.20
N LEU A 263 4.49 18.58 15.49
CA LEU A 263 5.23 17.32 15.49
C LEU A 263 5.78 16.94 16.86
N ARG A 264 6.30 17.92 17.63
CA ARG A 264 6.79 17.68 19.00
C ARG A 264 5.67 17.26 19.95
N GLN A 265 4.53 17.91 19.88
CA GLN A 265 3.34 17.53 20.67
C GLN A 265 2.84 16.12 20.34
N ASN A 266 3.08 15.67 19.12
CA ASN A 266 2.66 14.36 18.62
C ASN A 266 3.82 13.34 18.49
N SER A 267 4.97 13.59 19.12
CA SER A 267 6.15 12.70 18.99
C SER A 267 5.88 11.25 19.43
N ASN A 268 5.07 11.06 20.48
CA ASN A 268 4.64 9.73 20.94
C ASN A 268 3.77 9.03 19.90
N LEU A 269 2.89 9.78 19.21
CA LEU A 269 2.05 9.26 18.15
C LEU A 269 2.88 8.82 16.93
N ILE A 270 3.86 9.64 16.55
CA ILE A 270 4.83 9.31 15.49
C ILE A 270 5.60 8.05 15.84
N THR A 271 6.14 7.97 17.04
CA THR A 271 6.92 6.83 17.52
C THR A 271 6.08 5.55 17.60
N SER A 272 4.85 5.65 18.10
CA SER A 272 3.92 4.51 18.15
C SER A 272 3.58 4.01 16.73
N THR A 273 3.24 4.90 15.81
CA THR A 273 2.94 4.55 14.42
C THR A 273 4.15 3.93 13.71
N PHE A 274 5.33 4.49 13.94
CA PHE A 274 6.59 3.96 13.45
C PHE A 274 6.87 2.54 13.94
N ASN A 275 6.72 2.29 15.24
CA ASN A 275 6.94 0.96 15.83
C ASN A 275 5.97 -0.09 15.31
N LYS A 276 4.72 0.30 15.04
CA LYS A 276 3.67 -0.57 14.47
C LYS A 276 3.93 -0.96 13.01
N SER A 277 4.77 -0.22 12.28
CA SER A 277 5.07 -0.51 10.86
C SER A 277 5.80 -1.85 10.63
N GLY A 278 6.40 -2.40 11.67
CA GLY A 278 7.15 -3.67 11.62
C GLY A 278 8.53 -3.56 10.98
N THR A 279 8.72 -2.67 10.01
CA THR A 279 10.02 -2.50 9.31
C THR A 279 10.96 -1.51 10.00
N ARG A 280 10.44 -0.67 10.89
CA ARG A 280 11.19 0.34 11.68
C ARG A 280 12.25 1.12 10.89
N ASN A 281 11.93 1.47 9.63
CA ASN A 281 12.86 2.12 8.71
C ASN A 281 12.78 3.66 8.82
N LEU A 282 13.78 4.26 9.46
CA LEU A 282 13.88 5.71 9.66
C LEU A 282 13.95 6.52 8.35
N ARG A 283 14.43 5.90 7.25
CA ARG A 283 14.46 6.55 5.95
C ARG A 283 13.05 6.72 5.39
N ILE A 284 12.19 5.70 5.57
CA ILE A 284 10.77 5.79 5.19
C ILE A 284 10.07 6.84 6.05
N LEU A 285 10.28 6.83 7.37
CA LEU A 285 9.71 7.84 8.28
C LEU A 285 10.11 9.27 7.86
N LYS A 286 11.38 9.49 7.55
CA LYS A 286 11.85 10.81 7.08
C LYS A 286 11.11 11.28 5.82
N HIS A 287 10.88 10.37 4.88
CA HIS A 287 10.09 10.69 3.67
C HIS A 287 8.63 10.96 4.00
N ALA A 288 8.02 10.17 4.88
CA ALA A 288 6.64 10.36 5.31
C ALA A 288 6.42 11.71 6.02
N LEU A 289 7.36 12.12 6.87
CA LEU A 289 7.31 13.43 7.54
C LEU A 289 7.49 14.59 6.55
N ASN A 290 8.31 14.44 5.51
CA ASN A 290 8.41 15.44 4.44
C ASN A 290 7.12 15.51 3.60
N ASP A 291 6.48 14.37 3.35
CA ASP A 291 5.18 14.32 2.68
C ASP A 291 4.11 15.00 3.55
N PHE A 292 4.10 14.69 4.85
CA PHE A 292 3.19 15.31 5.80
C PHE A 292 3.41 16.84 5.93
N LYS A 293 4.65 17.32 5.89
CA LYS A 293 4.94 18.76 5.87
C LYS A 293 4.16 19.47 4.77
N LYS A 294 4.18 18.95 3.55
CA LYS A 294 3.44 19.53 2.42
C LYS A 294 1.93 19.55 2.68
N ILE A 295 1.40 18.44 3.24
CA ILE A 295 -0.01 18.33 3.61
C ILE A 295 -0.35 19.37 4.69
N PHE A 296 0.46 19.45 5.75
CA PHE A 296 0.31 20.39 6.85
C PHE A 296 0.29 21.84 6.36
N ASP A 297 1.26 22.23 5.51
CA ASP A 297 1.35 23.59 4.95
C ASP A 297 0.08 23.96 4.15
N MET A 298 -0.47 23.01 3.38
CA MET A 298 -1.67 23.25 2.57
C MET A 298 -2.93 23.32 3.44
N VAL A 299 -3.08 22.40 4.40
CA VAL A 299 -4.23 22.43 5.31
C VAL A 299 -4.21 23.66 6.19
N SER A 300 -3.07 24.03 6.77
CA SER A 300 -2.95 25.22 7.61
C SER A 300 -3.23 26.53 6.87
N ARG A 301 -2.86 26.58 5.57
CA ARG A 301 -3.09 27.77 4.75
C ARG A 301 -4.55 27.91 4.32
N ASP A 302 -5.15 26.84 3.82
CA ASP A 302 -6.44 26.88 3.12
C ASP A 302 -7.61 26.46 4.03
N TYR A 303 -7.31 25.77 5.17
CA TYR A 303 -8.27 25.19 6.12
C TYR A 303 -7.78 25.34 7.56
N SER A 304 -7.43 26.58 7.98
CA SER A 304 -6.79 26.88 9.29
C SER A 304 -7.59 26.43 10.51
N ASN A 305 -8.90 26.25 10.39
CA ASN A 305 -9.79 25.77 11.47
C ASN A 305 -9.88 24.23 11.54
N THR A 306 -9.03 23.51 10.82
CA THR A 306 -9.05 22.05 10.89
C THR A 306 -8.75 21.57 12.32
N ASN A 307 -9.59 20.69 12.85
CA ASN A 307 -9.45 20.13 14.18
C ASN A 307 -8.10 19.41 14.33
N ASN A 308 -7.44 19.64 15.47
CA ASN A 308 -6.14 19.03 15.78
C ASN A 308 -6.18 17.49 15.67
N ARG A 309 -7.30 16.87 16.01
CA ARG A 309 -7.49 15.41 15.93
C ARG A 309 -7.49 14.89 14.49
N ILE A 310 -8.05 15.65 13.56
CA ILE A 310 -7.99 15.33 12.11
C ILE A 310 -6.55 15.45 11.61
N MET A 311 -5.83 16.49 12.01
CA MET A 311 -4.40 16.65 11.66
C MET A 311 -3.56 15.48 12.21
N GLN A 312 -3.85 15.00 13.42
CA GLN A 312 -3.23 13.80 14.00
C GLN A 312 -3.53 12.55 13.17
N THR A 313 -4.77 12.41 12.71
CA THR A 313 -5.16 11.27 11.85
C THR A 313 -4.50 11.33 10.49
N MET A 314 -4.40 12.52 9.88
CA MET A 314 -3.62 12.72 8.64
C MET A 314 -2.15 12.36 8.82
N LEU A 315 -1.56 12.70 9.96
CA LEU A 315 -0.18 12.35 10.30
C LEU A 315 -0.01 10.82 10.40
N ILE A 316 -0.88 10.14 11.17
CA ILE A 316 -0.87 8.67 11.28
C ILE A 316 -1.01 8.04 9.89
N PHE A 317 -2.02 8.47 9.12
CA PHE A 317 -2.30 7.89 7.80
C PHE A 317 -1.13 8.10 6.84
N THR A 318 -0.53 9.30 6.81
CA THR A 318 0.63 9.59 5.96
C THR A 318 1.83 8.69 6.30
N ILE A 319 2.10 8.50 7.59
CA ILE A 319 3.20 7.63 8.04
C ILE A 319 2.85 6.17 7.70
N ALA A 320 1.69 5.69 8.10
CA ALA A 320 1.26 4.30 7.91
C ALA A 320 1.28 3.89 6.43
N ILE A 321 0.59 4.64 5.57
CA ILE A 321 0.53 4.32 4.13
C ILE A 321 1.89 4.43 3.44
N SER A 322 2.77 5.34 3.91
CA SER A 322 4.14 5.43 3.40
C SER A 322 4.94 4.17 3.72
N PHE A 323 4.77 3.61 4.92
CA PHE A 323 5.41 2.35 5.31
C PHE A 323 4.88 1.19 4.49
N GLU A 324 3.57 1.07 4.36
CA GLU A 324 2.96 -0.05 3.64
C GLU A 324 3.33 -0.06 2.15
N ILE A 325 3.36 1.10 1.48
CA ILE A 325 3.72 1.20 0.07
C ILE A 325 5.24 1.00 -0.15
N LYS A 326 6.09 1.61 0.69
CA LYS A 326 7.56 1.60 0.48
C LYS A 326 8.24 0.36 1.02
N ALA A 327 7.67 -0.31 2.01
CA ALA A 327 8.21 -1.56 2.53
C ALA A 327 7.95 -2.77 1.60
N GLY A 328 7.26 -2.57 0.48
CA GLY A 328 6.95 -3.65 -0.47
C GLY A 328 5.92 -4.66 0.04
N LYS A 329 5.32 -4.40 1.21
CA LYS A 329 4.30 -5.28 1.82
C LYS A 329 3.00 -5.29 1.01
N VAL A 330 2.81 -4.31 0.15
CA VAL A 330 1.56 -4.11 -0.60
C VAL A 330 1.85 -3.84 -2.05
N THR A 331 1.14 -4.55 -2.94
CA THR A 331 0.93 -4.07 -4.30
C THR A 331 0.30 -2.68 -4.20
N LYS A 332 0.83 -1.72 -4.95
CA LYS A 332 0.44 -0.28 -4.92
C LYS A 332 -1.07 -0.01 -5.09
N ASP A 333 -1.88 -1.04 -5.31
CA ASP A 333 -3.26 -0.94 -5.73
C ASP A 333 -4.30 -1.26 -4.64
N LYS A 334 -3.90 -1.73 -3.45
CA LYS A 334 -4.87 -2.15 -2.42
C LYS A 334 -5.77 -1.01 -1.89
N PHE A 335 -5.25 0.21 -1.84
CA PHE A 335 -6.03 1.39 -1.46
C PHE A 335 -6.57 2.19 -2.66
N LYS A 336 -6.17 1.86 -3.89
CA LYS A 336 -6.46 2.64 -5.10
C LYS A 336 -7.96 2.79 -5.37
N ASN A 337 -8.72 1.73 -5.13
CA ASN A 337 -10.15 1.68 -5.42
C ASN A 337 -11.04 2.14 -4.27
N ILE A 338 -10.50 2.66 -3.18
CA ILE A 338 -11.26 3.28 -2.11
C ILE A 338 -11.38 4.77 -2.45
N GLU A 339 -12.59 5.28 -2.62
CA GLU A 339 -12.79 6.65 -3.04
C GLU A 339 -12.94 7.64 -1.86
N ASN A 340 -13.47 7.17 -0.73
CA ASN A 340 -13.75 8.03 0.42
C ASN A 340 -13.65 7.28 1.75
N ASN A 341 -13.77 8.03 2.85
CA ASN A 341 -13.72 7.49 4.21
C ASN A 341 -14.95 6.63 4.56
N GLU A 342 -16.10 6.86 3.93
CA GLU A 342 -17.32 6.07 4.17
C GLU A 342 -17.14 4.65 3.63
N GLU A 343 -16.63 4.53 2.41
CA GLU A 343 -16.29 3.22 1.82
C GLU A 343 -15.23 2.48 2.64
N TYR A 344 -14.20 3.19 3.11
CA TYR A 344 -13.20 2.61 4.00
C TYR A 344 -13.84 2.06 5.28
N ARG A 345 -14.76 2.81 5.90
CA ARG A 345 -15.49 2.39 7.11
C ARG A 345 -16.42 1.21 6.84
N ALA A 346 -17.11 1.20 5.70
CA ALA A 346 -17.96 0.06 5.31
C ALA A 346 -17.15 -1.25 5.25
N ILE A 347 -15.93 -1.21 4.71
CA ILE A 347 -15.02 -2.36 4.71
C ILE A 347 -14.68 -2.81 6.14
N LEU A 348 -14.52 -1.87 7.09
CA LEU A 348 -14.19 -2.22 8.47
C LEU A 348 -15.34 -2.95 9.20
N VAL A 349 -16.57 -2.64 8.87
CA VAL A 349 -17.78 -3.22 9.50
C VAL A 349 -18.18 -4.53 8.84
N SER A 350 -17.82 -4.77 7.56
CA SER A 350 -18.21 -5.96 6.80
C SER A 350 -17.79 -7.28 7.48
N SER A 351 -18.57 -8.35 7.28
CA SER A 351 -18.33 -9.67 7.90
C SER A 351 -17.06 -10.33 7.38
N ARG A 352 -16.27 -10.96 8.26
CA ARG A 352 -15.03 -11.67 7.89
C ARG A 352 -15.25 -12.87 6.96
N VAL A 353 -16.46 -13.40 6.87
CA VAL A 353 -16.77 -14.64 6.16
C VAL A 353 -16.74 -14.46 4.63
N PHE A 354 -16.98 -13.24 4.13
CA PHE A 354 -17.06 -12.92 2.70
C PHE A 354 -16.00 -11.94 2.22
N MET A 355 -14.95 -11.73 3.00
CA MET A 355 -13.90 -10.78 2.64
C MET A 355 -12.96 -11.32 1.59
N ASP A 356 -12.68 -10.48 0.59
CA ASP A 356 -11.54 -10.67 -0.29
C ASP A 356 -10.20 -10.35 0.42
N ASN A 357 -9.09 -10.73 -0.19
CA ASN A 357 -7.75 -10.47 0.34
C ASN A 357 -7.44 -8.98 0.54
N ARG A 358 -8.14 -8.09 -0.18
CA ARG A 358 -7.99 -6.64 -0.10
C ARG A 358 -8.69 -6.10 1.14
N GLN A 359 -9.94 -6.49 1.35
CA GLN A 359 -10.75 -6.08 2.50
C GLN A 359 -10.13 -6.56 3.82
N PHE A 360 -9.65 -7.82 3.83
CA PHE A 360 -8.90 -8.35 4.98
C PHE A 360 -7.66 -7.51 5.29
N TYR A 361 -6.88 -7.15 4.27
CA TYR A 361 -5.70 -6.30 4.45
C TYR A 361 -6.04 -4.91 4.98
N ILE A 362 -7.13 -4.28 4.51
CA ILE A 362 -7.57 -2.97 4.99
C ILE A 362 -7.96 -3.03 6.46
N LYS A 363 -8.63 -4.11 6.91
CA LYS A 363 -8.91 -4.32 8.34
C LYS A 363 -7.65 -4.53 9.17
N GLU A 364 -6.68 -5.28 8.67
CA GLU A 364 -5.40 -5.43 9.36
C GLU A 364 -4.64 -4.11 9.46
N PHE A 365 -4.64 -3.31 8.40
CA PHE A 365 -4.07 -1.97 8.41
C PHE A 365 -4.73 -1.09 9.48
N ASP A 366 -6.06 -1.04 9.52
CA ASP A 366 -6.79 -0.26 10.51
C ASP A 366 -6.50 -0.73 11.95
N ASN A 367 -6.58 -2.02 12.20
CA ASN A 367 -6.25 -2.61 13.50
C ASN A 367 -4.80 -2.32 13.91
N THR A 368 -3.86 -2.36 12.97
CA THR A 368 -2.46 -2.07 13.26
C THR A 368 -2.25 -0.63 13.68
N TYR A 369 -2.75 0.32 12.90
CA TYR A 369 -2.39 1.72 13.09
C TYR A 369 -3.38 2.50 13.94
N TYR A 370 -4.67 2.14 13.94
CA TYR A 370 -5.75 2.88 14.62
C TYR A 370 -6.35 2.18 15.84
N TYR A 371 -5.92 0.98 16.23
CA TYR A 371 -6.53 0.16 17.28
C TYR A 371 -6.90 0.93 18.56
N ASN A 372 -6.05 1.81 19.05
CA ASN A 372 -6.29 2.63 20.25
C ASN A 372 -6.61 4.09 19.95
N PHE A 373 -6.84 4.43 18.68
CA PHE A 373 -7.07 5.81 18.26
C PHE A 373 -8.49 5.95 17.73
N LYS A 374 -9.42 6.28 18.65
CA LYS A 374 -10.85 6.47 18.32
C LYS A 374 -11.04 7.74 17.51
N VAL A 375 -11.14 7.63 16.20
CA VAL A 375 -11.42 8.72 15.27
C VAL A 375 -12.40 8.24 14.20
N GLU A 376 -13.23 9.15 13.73
CA GLU A 376 -14.22 8.85 12.67
C GLU A 376 -13.61 8.87 11.28
N TYR A 377 -12.72 9.83 11.02
CA TYR A 377 -12.10 9.99 9.71
C TYR A 377 -10.73 9.33 9.71
N ARG A 378 -10.55 8.24 8.97
CA ARG A 378 -9.34 7.40 8.98
C ARG A 378 -8.67 7.26 7.63
N PHE A 379 -9.40 7.55 6.54
CA PHE A 379 -8.91 7.41 5.18
C PHE A 379 -8.97 8.75 4.44
N PHE A 380 -7.87 9.11 3.78
CA PHE A 380 -7.71 10.37 3.05
C PHE A 380 -7.26 10.07 1.63
N LYS A 381 -8.19 10.12 0.68
CA LYS A 381 -7.93 9.79 -0.73
C LYS A 381 -6.79 10.63 -1.33
N PHE A 382 -6.76 11.92 -1.07
CA PHE A 382 -5.70 12.80 -1.58
C PHE A 382 -4.31 12.44 -1.03
N ILE A 383 -4.21 11.96 0.23
CA ILE A 383 -2.96 11.50 0.83
C ILE A 383 -2.53 10.19 0.17
N GLU A 384 -3.46 9.25 0.00
CA GLU A 384 -3.21 7.98 -0.70
C GLU A 384 -2.64 8.23 -2.10
N ILE A 385 -3.32 9.05 -2.92
CA ILE A 385 -2.88 9.40 -4.27
C ILE A 385 -1.48 10.02 -4.21
N TYR A 386 -1.27 11.01 -3.34
CA TYR A 386 0.01 11.71 -3.24
C TYR A 386 1.16 10.79 -2.84
N VAL A 387 0.98 9.94 -1.84
CA VAL A 387 2.03 9.02 -1.39
C VAL A 387 2.35 7.97 -2.47
N ARG A 388 1.34 7.47 -3.17
CA ARG A 388 1.47 6.45 -4.21
C ARG A 388 2.07 6.99 -5.51
N THR A 389 1.61 8.15 -5.97
CA THR A 389 1.94 8.68 -7.30
C THR A 389 2.94 9.82 -7.29
N ARG A 390 3.15 10.47 -6.15
CA ARG A 390 3.91 11.73 -5.99
C ARG A 390 3.24 12.95 -6.62
N ILE A 391 2.02 12.80 -7.12
CA ILE A 391 1.21 13.89 -7.68
C ILE A 391 0.20 14.32 -6.62
N PHE A 392 0.19 15.60 -6.28
CA PHE A 392 -0.80 16.17 -5.37
C PHE A 392 -2.02 16.64 -6.17
N ASP A 393 -3.12 15.91 -6.06
CA ASP A 393 -4.37 16.25 -6.74
C ASP A 393 -5.15 17.29 -5.93
N MET A 394 -5.17 18.51 -6.42
CA MET A 394 -5.83 19.65 -5.77
C MET A 394 -7.36 19.52 -5.76
N LYS A 395 -7.96 18.84 -6.74
CA LYS A 395 -9.40 18.64 -6.78
C LYS A 395 -9.81 17.67 -5.69
N VAL A 396 -9.18 16.49 -5.65
CA VAL A 396 -9.44 15.48 -4.62
C VAL A 396 -9.13 16.01 -3.22
N PHE A 397 -8.09 16.85 -3.07
CA PHE A 397 -7.79 17.52 -1.80
C PHE A 397 -8.95 18.40 -1.34
N LYS A 398 -9.45 19.29 -2.20
CA LYS A 398 -10.57 20.19 -1.87
C LYS A 398 -11.83 19.41 -1.55
N ASP A 399 -12.18 18.43 -2.38
CA ASP A 399 -13.37 17.59 -2.19
C ASP A 399 -13.30 16.86 -0.83
N ASN A 400 -12.16 16.27 -0.47
CA ASN A 400 -11.97 15.62 0.84
C ASN A 400 -12.03 16.62 2.00
N MET A 401 -11.42 17.80 1.85
CA MET A 401 -11.43 18.81 2.93
C MET A 401 -12.79 19.42 3.15
N GLU A 402 -13.62 19.56 2.11
CA GLU A 402 -15.02 19.99 2.25
C GLU A 402 -15.84 18.96 3.02
N VAL A 403 -15.69 17.67 2.71
CA VAL A 403 -16.35 16.59 3.47
C VAL A 403 -15.91 16.64 4.94
N ILE A 404 -14.59 16.76 5.20
CA ILE A 404 -14.05 16.84 6.56
C ILE A 404 -14.62 18.07 7.29
N ARG A 405 -14.64 19.23 6.64
CA ARG A 405 -15.20 20.46 7.22
C ARG A 405 -16.67 20.30 7.60
N ASN A 406 -17.45 19.63 6.76
CA ASN A 406 -18.86 19.34 7.02
C ASN A 406 -19.06 18.28 8.10
N THR A 407 -18.06 17.42 8.35
CA THR A 407 -18.09 16.37 9.40
C THR A 407 -17.60 16.87 10.77
N ILE A 408 -16.83 17.95 10.82
CA ILE A 408 -16.18 18.47 12.05
C ILE A 408 -17.17 19.21 12.97
N ASP A 409 -18.30 19.68 12.47
CA ASP A 409 -19.39 20.19 13.32
C ASP A 409 -20.22 19.03 13.89
N THR A 410 -19.60 18.19 14.73
CA THR A 410 -20.31 17.08 15.43
C THR A 410 -21.44 17.60 16.32
N ASP A 411 -21.40 18.83 16.77
CA ASP A 411 -22.53 19.51 17.38
C ASP A 411 -23.59 19.99 16.34
N GLN A 412 -23.26 19.93 15.05
CA GLN A 412 -24.14 20.31 13.93
C GLN A 412 -24.45 19.13 12.97
N LEU A 413 -24.02 17.90 13.27
CA LEU A 413 -24.52 16.74 12.51
C LEU A 413 -26.05 16.69 12.61
N PRO A 414 -26.76 16.48 11.46
CA PRO A 414 -28.17 16.20 11.51
C PRO A 414 -28.47 15.10 12.53
N GLY A 415 -29.54 15.26 13.31
CA GLY A 415 -29.87 14.36 14.42
C GLY A 415 -29.83 12.89 14.04
N TYR A 416 -30.26 12.53 12.82
CA TYR A 416 -30.22 11.16 12.32
C TYR A 416 -28.80 10.62 12.09
N LYS A 417 -27.85 11.44 11.67
CA LYS A 417 -26.46 11.01 11.51
C LYS A 417 -25.82 10.77 12.87
N ARG A 418 -26.13 11.57 13.87
CA ARG A 418 -25.70 11.32 15.24
C ARG A 418 -26.20 9.97 15.74
N LEU A 419 -27.46 9.64 15.48
CA LEU A 419 -28.05 8.36 15.88
C LEU A 419 -27.42 7.16 15.19
N LEU A 420 -27.03 7.27 13.90
CA LEU A 420 -26.45 6.18 13.13
C LEU A 420 -24.93 6.01 13.30
N THR A 421 -24.21 7.07 13.66
CA THR A 421 -22.74 7.07 13.75
C THR A 421 -22.23 7.04 15.17
N GLU A 422 -23.00 7.58 16.13
CA GLU A 422 -22.72 7.56 17.56
C GLU A 422 -23.62 6.52 18.24
N GLU A 423 -23.11 5.93 19.30
CA GLU A 423 -23.91 5.11 20.19
C GLU A 423 -24.94 6.05 20.86
N TYR A 424 -26.24 5.77 20.72
CA TYR A 424 -27.33 6.65 21.16
C TYR A 424 -27.20 7.13 22.62
N TRP A 425 -26.58 6.32 23.51
CA TRP A 425 -26.31 6.65 24.89
C TRP A 425 -25.27 7.76 25.12
N LYS A 426 -24.66 8.27 24.07
CA LYS A 426 -23.78 9.45 24.13
C LYS A 426 -24.54 10.76 23.93
N ILE A 427 -25.79 10.69 23.49
CA ILE A 427 -26.68 11.86 23.41
C ILE A 427 -27.15 12.18 24.83
N SER A 428 -26.92 13.41 25.29
CA SER A 428 -27.38 13.80 26.62
C SER A 428 -28.92 13.87 26.70
N ASP A 429 -29.48 13.59 27.87
CA ASP A 429 -30.93 13.59 28.11
C ASP A 429 -31.57 14.93 27.72
N ASP A 430 -30.86 16.05 27.90
CA ASP A 430 -31.34 17.39 27.54
C ASP A 430 -31.44 17.61 26.02
N GLN A 431 -30.56 16.95 25.24
CA GLN A 431 -30.52 17.07 23.77
C GLN A 431 -31.41 16.05 23.07
N PHE A 432 -31.65 14.90 23.71
CA PHE A 432 -32.32 13.77 23.09
C PHE A 432 -33.71 14.13 22.50
N PRO A 433 -34.61 14.87 23.17
CA PRO A 433 -35.90 15.23 22.57
C PRO A 433 -35.78 16.06 21.29
N ALA A 434 -34.89 17.05 21.29
CA ALA A 434 -34.66 17.91 20.10
C ALA A 434 -34.08 17.12 18.92
N VAL A 435 -33.22 16.13 19.20
CA VAL A 435 -32.67 15.23 18.18
C VAL A 435 -33.76 14.36 17.55
N ILE A 436 -34.67 13.80 18.35
CA ILE A 436 -35.79 13.00 17.87
C ILE A 436 -36.73 13.82 16.98
N GLU A 437 -37.12 15.03 17.42
CA GLU A 437 -37.95 15.94 16.62
C GLU A 437 -37.30 16.30 15.28
N GLN A 438 -36.02 16.62 15.30
CA GLN A 438 -35.24 16.89 14.08
C GLN A 438 -35.24 15.70 13.11
N ILE A 439 -35.06 14.47 13.62
CA ILE A 439 -35.08 13.26 12.79
C ILE A 439 -36.43 13.08 12.13
N ILE A 440 -37.53 13.24 12.88
CA ILE A 440 -38.88 13.12 12.36
C ILE A 440 -39.12 14.17 11.25
N ASP A 441 -38.64 15.40 11.43
CA ASP A 441 -38.75 16.45 10.41
C ASP A 441 -37.93 16.14 9.17
N ASP A 442 -36.68 15.66 9.34
CA ASP A 442 -35.82 15.28 8.22
C ASP A 442 -36.38 14.07 7.44
N VAL A 443 -37.00 13.08 8.13
CA VAL A 443 -37.72 11.98 7.48
C VAL A 443 -38.92 12.53 6.70
N LYS A 444 -39.78 13.38 7.28
CA LYS A 444 -40.95 13.99 6.61
C LYS A 444 -40.57 14.76 5.35
N ASN A 445 -39.40 15.39 5.35
CA ASN A 445 -38.92 16.18 4.22
C ASN A 445 -38.08 15.36 3.23
N GLY A 446 -37.95 14.04 3.38
CA GLY A 446 -37.20 13.17 2.49
C GLY A 446 -35.70 13.45 2.42
N LYS A 447 -35.11 14.02 3.48
CA LYS A 447 -33.67 14.35 3.51
C LYS A 447 -32.80 13.15 3.85
N ILE A 448 -33.38 12.03 4.29
CA ILE A 448 -32.71 10.83 4.75
C ILE A 448 -32.86 9.74 3.69
N LYS A 449 -31.78 9.03 3.37
CA LYS A 449 -31.81 7.94 2.40
C LYS A 449 -32.72 6.80 2.86
N PRO A 450 -33.45 6.12 1.95
CA PRO A 450 -34.37 5.04 2.34
C PRO A 450 -33.75 3.95 3.21
N ILE A 451 -32.51 3.52 2.94
CA ILE A 451 -31.79 2.51 3.75
C ILE A 451 -31.49 3.02 5.17
N GLU A 452 -31.14 4.29 5.32
CA GLU A 452 -30.91 4.91 6.62
C GLU A 452 -32.20 5.05 7.43
N ILE A 453 -33.33 5.31 6.74
CA ILE A 453 -34.65 5.38 7.36
C ILE A 453 -35.01 4.04 8.02
N VAL A 454 -34.71 2.89 7.36
CA VAL A 454 -34.90 1.56 7.96
C VAL A 454 -34.13 1.41 9.26
N LYS A 455 -32.84 1.79 9.24
CA LYS A 455 -31.95 1.71 10.42
C LYS A 455 -32.44 2.61 11.56
N ILE A 456 -32.90 3.80 11.23
CA ILE A 456 -33.44 4.76 12.23
C ILE A 456 -34.73 4.24 12.83
N PHE A 457 -35.61 3.62 12.05
CA PHE A 457 -36.86 3.04 12.54
C PHE A 457 -36.61 1.95 13.58
N ALA A 458 -35.56 1.14 13.42
CA ALA A 458 -35.18 0.16 14.43
C ALA A 458 -34.84 0.82 15.79
N TYR A 459 -34.15 1.97 15.78
CA TYR A 459 -33.92 2.76 17.00
C TYR A 459 -35.22 3.32 17.58
N PHE A 460 -36.11 3.85 16.73
CA PHE A 460 -37.41 4.37 17.18
C PHE A 460 -38.26 3.28 17.81
N SER A 461 -38.34 2.09 17.22
CA SER A 461 -39.06 0.94 17.80
C SER A 461 -38.50 0.60 19.17
N TYR A 462 -37.17 0.56 19.34
CA TYR A 462 -36.54 0.34 20.63
C TYR A 462 -36.81 1.45 21.64
N PHE A 463 -36.78 2.74 21.23
CA PHE A 463 -37.04 3.86 22.11
C PHE A 463 -38.47 3.90 22.56
N ILE A 464 -39.46 3.54 21.74
CA ILE A 464 -40.87 3.41 22.08
C ILE A 464 -41.05 2.26 23.09
N GLU A 465 -40.46 1.08 22.85
CA GLU A 465 -40.49 -0.06 23.77
C GLU A 465 -39.95 0.30 25.15
N LYS A 466 -38.83 1.03 25.19
CA LYS A 466 -38.20 1.48 26.46
C LYS A 466 -38.85 2.72 27.06
N LYS A 467 -39.88 3.27 26.41
CA LYS A 467 -40.58 4.50 26.84
C LYS A 467 -39.65 5.72 26.97
N LEU A 468 -38.63 5.76 26.11
CA LEU A 468 -37.74 6.91 26.00
C LEU A 468 -38.38 8.03 25.16
N ILE A 469 -39.28 7.68 24.29
CA ILE A 469 -40.11 8.60 23.49
C ILE A 469 -41.56 8.19 23.57
N ASP A 470 -42.46 9.18 23.59
CA ASP A 470 -43.93 8.99 23.71
C ASP A 470 -44.59 9.19 22.33
N TYR A 471 -44.43 8.19 21.46
CA TYR A 471 -45.06 8.16 20.15
C TYR A 471 -45.75 6.80 19.93
N ASP A 472 -46.86 6.85 19.18
CA ASP A 472 -47.51 5.63 18.73
C ASP A 472 -46.69 5.05 17.53
N ILE A 473 -46.37 3.76 17.60
CA ILE A 473 -45.50 3.11 16.63
C ILE A 473 -46.12 3.10 15.21
N GLN A 474 -47.44 2.95 15.06
CA GLN A 474 -48.17 2.96 13.80
C GLN A 474 -48.11 4.34 13.13
N THR A 475 -48.19 5.39 13.98
CA THR A 475 -48.03 6.78 13.52
C THR A 475 -46.63 7.02 13.00
N ILE A 476 -45.59 6.56 13.70
CA ILE A 476 -44.22 6.67 13.28
C ILE A 476 -43.94 5.85 11.98
N GLU A 477 -44.44 4.62 11.91
CA GLU A 477 -44.39 3.78 10.69
C GLU A 477 -44.91 4.55 9.47
N SER A 478 -46.10 5.14 9.58
CA SER A 478 -46.73 5.90 8.51
C SER A 478 -45.89 7.11 8.07
N VAL A 479 -45.28 7.81 9.02
CA VAL A 479 -44.37 8.95 8.75
C VAL A 479 -43.11 8.48 8.02
N PHE A 480 -42.51 7.36 8.45
CA PHE A 480 -41.29 6.82 7.87
C PHE A 480 -41.51 6.26 6.46
N ILE A 481 -42.61 5.54 6.22
CA ILE A 481 -43.01 5.08 4.88
C ILE A 481 -43.19 6.28 3.91
N ASN A 482 -43.88 7.32 4.35
CA ASN A 482 -44.05 8.52 3.55
C ASN A 482 -42.73 9.23 3.27
N GLY A 483 -41.86 9.34 4.27
CA GLY A 483 -40.53 9.90 4.14
C GLY A 483 -39.67 9.15 3.14
N MET A 484 -39.69 7.80 3.17
CA MET A 484 -39.00 6.96 2.18
C MET A 484 -39.50 7.21 0.77
N ASN A 485 -40.83 7.36 0.59
CA ASN A 485 -41.40 7.65 -0.73
C ASN A 485 -40.94 9.00 -1.29
N ILE A 486 -40.80 10.02 -0.45
CA ILE A 486 -40.29 11.32 -0.85
C ILE A 486 -38.78 11.22 -1.16
N ALA A 487 -38.01 10.58 -0.30
CA ALA A 487 -36.59 10.42 -0.47
C ALA A 487 -36.22 9.60 -1.71
N SER A 488 -37.06 8.64 -2.12
CA SER A 488 -36.83 7.78 -3.29
C SER A 488 -36.65 8.55 -4.61
N VAL A 489 -37.20 9.75 -4.72
CA VAL A 489 -37.13 10.57 -5.96
C VAL A 489 -35.68 10.96 -6.27
N THR A 490 -34.89 11.25 -5.25
CA THR A 490 -33.49 11.70 -5.35
C THR A 490 -32.47 10.63 -4.96
N SER A 491 -32.93 9.47 -4.52
CA SER A 491 -32.05 8.37 -4.06
C SER A 491 -31.58 7.50 -5.23
N GLU A 492 -30.45 6.84 -5.01
CA GLU A 492 -29.86 5.84 -5.90
C GLU A 492 -30.13 4.43 -5.40
N TYR A 493 -29.99 3.45 -6.29
CA TYR A 493 -30.09 2.03 -5.95
C TYR A 493 -29.01 1.63 -4.95
N CYS A 494 -29.39 0.91 -3.90
CA CYS A 494 -28.49 0.34 -2.91
C CYS A 494 -28.23 -1.14 -3.27
N GLU A 495 -27.01 -1.44 -3.70
CA GLU A 495 -26.59 -2.79 -4.11
C GLU A 495 -26.45 -3.73 -2.91
N ASP A 496 -25.88 -3.24 -1.81
CA ASP A 496 -25.54 -4.02 -0.61
C ASP A 496 -26.70 -4.05 0.41
N ALA A 497 -27.95 -3.78 -0.04
CA ALA A 497 -29.10 -3.64 0.85
C ALA A 497 -29.37 -4.87 1.74
N GLU A 498 -29.18 -6.08 1.22
CA GLU A 498 -29.39 -7.31 1.96
C GLU A 498 -28.32 -7.48 3.07
N GLU A 499 -27.08 -7.16 2.76
CA GLU A 499 -25.98 -7.21 3.73
C GLU A 499 -26.14 -6.14 4.81
N GLU A 500 -26.49 -4.91 4.41
CA GLU A 500 -26.67 -3.79 5.34
C GLU A 500 -27.86 -3.97 6.30
N LEU A 501 -28.89 -4.69 5.89
CA LEU A 501 -30.09 -4.95 6.70
C LEU A 501 -30.10 -6.31 7.39
N SER A 502 -29.12 -7.17 7.14
CA SER A 502 -29.06 -8.55 7.65
C SER A 502 -29.18 -8.66 9.19
N GLN A 503 -28.72 -7.65 9.92
CA GLN A 503 -28.83 -7.61 11.40
C GLN A 503 -30.16 -7.06 11.91
N ILE A 504 -30.94 -6.39 11.06
CA ILE A 504 -32.19 -5.73 11.41
C ILE A 504 -33.38 -6.56 10.91
N ALA A 505 -33.25 -7.18 9.73
CA ALA A 505 -34.26 -8.05 9.13
C ALA A 505 -34.17 -9.47 9.75
N THR A 506 -34.52 -9.59 11.02
CA THR A 506 -34.55 -10.88 11.72
C THR A 506 -35.97 -11.43 11.74
N GLU A 507 -36.10 -12.78 11.91
CA GLU A 507 -37.40 -13.43 12.01
C GLU A 507 -38.28 -12.90 13.18
N ASP A 508 -37.66 -12.30 14.20
CA ASP A 508 -38.29 -11.71 15.37
C ASP A 508 -38.65 -10.22 15.21
N ALA A 509 -38.44 -9.64 14.01
CA ALA A 509 -38.81 -8.26 13.74
C ALA A 509 -40.32 -8.08 13.83
N GLY A 510 -40.78 -7.07 14.56
CA GLY A 510 -42.21 -6.77 14.71
C GLY A 510 -42.88 -6.43 13.36
N PRO A 511 -44.22 -6.48 13.29
CA PRO A 511 -44.96 -6.28 12.04
C PRO A 511 -44.70 -4.90 11.40
N GLU A 512 -44.56 -3.85 12.18
CA GLU A 512 -44.26 -2.50 11.67
C GLU A 512 -42.86 -2.41 11.06
N MET A 513 -41.87 -3.09 11.69
CA MET A 513 -40.52 -3.16 11.13
C MET A 513 -40.51 -3.93 9.81
N ASN A 514 -41.24 -5.02 9.71
CA ASN A 514 -41.38 -5.78 8.46
C ASN A 514 -42.00 -4.95 7.34
N ASN A 515 -43.01 -4.14 7.65
CA ASN A 515 -43.63 -3.23 6.67
C ASN A 515 -42.62 -2.18 6.15
N ILE A 516 -41.82 -1.62 7.04
CA ILE A 516 -40.74 -0.66 6.69
C ILE A 516 -39.70 -1.33 5.79
N ILE A 517 -39.25 -2.53 6.12
CA ILE A 517 -38.28 -3.31 5.33
C ILE A 517 -38.86 -3.67 3.97
N GLN A 518 -40.09 -4.16 3.94
CA GLN A 518 -40.77 -4.49 2.66
C GLN A 518 -40.88 -3.25 1.77
N ARG A 519 -41.31 -2.12 2.33
CA ARG A 519 -41.43 -0.88 1.58
C ARG A 519 -40.09 -0.40 1.03
N PHE A 520 -39.04 -0.53 1.81
CA PHE A 520 -37.66 -0.24 1.33
C PHE A 520 -37.29 -1.12 0.13
N TYR A 521 -37.52 -2.44 0.20
CA TYR A 521 -37.19 -3.32 -0.93
C TYR A 521 -37.98 -3.01 -2.20
N GLU A 522 -39.27 -2.62 -2.05
CA GLU A 522 -40.09 -2.16 -3.20
C GLU A 522 -39.46 -0.91 -3.84
N ILE A 523 -39.04 0.06 -3.03
CA ILE A 523 -38.40 1.29 -3.49
C ILE A 523 -37.03 0.96 -4.14
N ASN A 524 -36.22 0.14 -3.49
CA ASN A 524 -34.91 -0.23 -3.99
C ASN A 524 -34.99 -1.00 -5.32
N ALA A 525 -36.01 -1.84 -5.51
CA ALA A 525 -36.28 -2.49 -6.78
C ALA A 525 -36.68 -1.49 -7.90
N GLN A 526 -37.46 -0.46 -7.56
CA GLN A 526 -37.78 0.62 -8.51
C GLN A 526 -36.54 1.45 -8.88
N LEU A 527 -35.67 1.73 -7.93
CA LEU A 527 -34.41 2.44 -8.17
C LEU A 527 -33.45 1.60 -9.03
N LYS A 528 -33.40 0.29 -8.81
CA LYS A 528 -32.67 -0.65 -9.67
C LYS A 528 -33.16 -0.63 -11.10
N ASP A 529 -34.47 -0.68 -11.26
CA ASP A 529 -35.13 -0.63 -12.60
C ASP A 529 -34.85 0.71 -13.32
N LYS A 530 -34.87 1.82 -12.59
CA LYS A 530 -34.48 3.15 -13.09
C LYS A 530 -33.03 3.19 -13.53
N MET A 531 -32.11 2.73 -12.69
CA MET A 531 -30.66 2.66 -12.99
C MET A 531 -30.39 1.81 -14.24
N TYR A 532 -31.05 0.66 -14.35
CA TYR A 532 -30.89 -0.22 -15.51
C TYR A 532 -31.42 0.43 -16.81
N ARG A 533 -32.51 1.16 -16.72
CA ARG A 533 -33.06 1.92 -17.86
C ARG A 533 -32.10 3.01 -18.31
N GLU A 534 -31.53 3.76 -17.40
CA GLU A 534 -30.56 4.81 -17.69
C GLU A 534 -29.28 4.22 -18.33
N LYS A 535 -28.75 3.12 -17.81
CA LYS A 535 -27.61 2.40 -18.41
C LYS A 535 -27.90 1.90 -19.82
N ALA A 536 -29.07 1.31 -20.04
CA ALA A 536 -29.48 0.83 -21.37
C ALA A 536 -29.62 2.00 -22.37
N ASP A 537 -30.26 3.10 -21.97
CA ASP A 537 -30.41 4.29 -22.78
C ASP A 537 -29.09 4.93 -23.17
N GLU A 538 -28.17 5.06 -22.20
CA GLU A 538 -26.82 5.56 -22.47
C GLU A 538 -26.02 4.64 -23.40
N LEU A 539 -26.10 3.32 -23.20
CA LEU A 539 -25.41 2.36 -24.03
C LEU A 539 -25.86 2.42 -25.48
N PHE A 540 -27.17 2.29 -25.73
CA PHE A 540 -27.70 2.25 -27.11
C PHE A 540 -27.56 3.59 -27.82
N LYS A 541 -27.53 4.72 -27.11
CA LYS A 541 -27.21 6.04 -27.69
C LYS A 541 -25.81 6.13 -28.29
N CYS A 542 -24.88 5.27 -27.89
CA CYS A 542 -23.53 5.25 -28.46
C CYS A 542 -23.50 4.74 -29.90
N ILE A 543 -24.49 3.90 -30.32
CA ILE A 543 -24.59 3.36 -31.68
C ILE A 543 -25.24 4.39 -32.62
N PRO A 544 -24.66 4.65 -33.78
CA PRO A 544 -23.41 4.13 -34.37
C PRO A 544 -22.21 5.07 -34.18
N MET A 545 -22.38 6.24 -33.56
CA MET A 545 -21.41 7.34 -33.63
C MET A 545 -20.22 7.21 -32.64
N LYS A 546 -20.36 6.42 -31.59
CA LYS A 546 -19.36 6.27 -30.49
C LYS A 546 -19.14 4.80 -30.15
N MET A 547 -18.74 4.01 -31.14
CA MET A 547 -18.65 2.55 -31.00
C MET A 547 -17.60 2.10 -29.98
N GLU A 548 -16.43 2.79 -29.87
CA GLU A 548 -15.45 2.50 -28.84
C GLU A 548 -16.03 2.65 -27.42
N LEU A 549 -16.82 3.70 -27.21
CA LEU A 549 -17.49 3.92 -25.92
C LEU A 549 -18.60 2.89 -25.68
N PHE A 550 -19.28 2.43 -26.73
CA PHE A 550 -20.26 1.34 -26.65
C PHE A 550 -19.60 0.05 -26.16
N TYR A 551 -18.48 -0.33 -26.75
CA TYR A 551 -17.76 -1.56 -26.37
C TYR A 551 -17.24 -1.49 -24.94
N ASP A 552 -16.68 -0.36 -24.52
CA ASP A 552 -16.18 -0.17 -23.17
C ASP A 552 -17.30 -0.22 -22.11
N LYS A 553 -18.39 0.51 -22.33
CA LYS A 553 -19.58 0.49 -21.45
C LYS A 553 -20.24 -0.88 -21.40
N PHE A 554 -20.41 -1.55 -22.54
CA PHE A 554 -21.00 -2.88 -22.58
C PHE A 554 -20.21 -3.86 -21.72
N ALA A 555 -18.89 -3.91 -21.89
CA ALA A 555 -18.03 -4.86 -21.18
C ALA A 555 -17.94 -4.57 -19.67
N LYS A 556 -17.88 -3.30 -19.26
CA LYS A 556 -17.63 -2.91 -17.87
C LYS A 556 -18.90 -2.74 -17.04
N GLU A 557 -19.98 -2.21 -17.66
CA GLU A 557 -21.13 -1.71 -16.90
C GLU A 557 -22.45 -2.43 -17.24
N CYS A 558 -22.56 -3.00 -18.43
CA CYS A 558 -23.83 -3.51 -18.96
C CYS A 558 -23.86 -5.02 -19.18
N ASN A 559 -22.77 -5.73 -18.94
CA ASN A 559 -22.71 -7.18 -19.20
C ASN A 559 -23.75 -7.96 -18.39
N ASN A 560 -24.00 -7.57 -17.13
CA ASN A 560 -24.96 -8.19 -16.22
C ASN A 560 -26.27 -7.38 -16.08
N VAL A 561 -26.51 -6.41 -16.94
CA VAL A 561 -27.73 -5.58 -16.91
C VAL A 561 -28.67 -6.03 -18.01
N PRO A 562 -29.99 -6.24 -17.76
CA PRO A 562 -30.96 -6.64 -18.78
C PRO A 562 -31.31 -5.49 -19.73
N ILE A 563 -30.34 -5.09 -20.56
CA ILE A 563 -30.38 -3.87 -21.37
C ILE A 563 -31.52 -3.86 -22.40
N PHE A 564 -31.84 -5.00 -23.04
CA PHE A 564 -32.92 -5.09 -24.02
C PHE A 564 -34.29 -5.01 -23.38
N LYS A 565 -34.46 -5.24 -22.10
CA LYS A 565 -35.72 -5.06 -21.38
C LYS A 565 -36.16 -3.60 -21.38
N TYR A 566 -35.22 -2.67 -21.33
CA TYR A 566 -35.48 -1.25 -21.04
C TYR A 566 -35.43 -0.36 -22.27
N TYR A 567 -35.10 -0.90 -23.45
CA TYR A 567 -35.02 -0.08 -24.66
C TYR A 567 -35.91 -0.65 -25.76
N ASP A 568 -36.53 0.25 -26.58
CA ASP A 568 -37.42 -0.17 -27.64
C ASP A 568 -36.69 -0.94 -28.75
N PRO A 569 -37.12 -2.18 -29.08
CA PRO A 569 -36.47 -3.00 -30.10
C PRO A 569 -36.37 -2.36 -31.48
N PHE A 570 -37.37 -1.55 -31.87
CA PHE A 570 -37.32 -0.86 -33.14
C PHE A 570 -36.24 0.23 -33.17
N GLN A 571 -36.10 0.99 -32.10
CA GLN A 571 -35.04 1.98 -31.97
C GLN A 571 -33.65 1.33 -31.93
N ILE A 572 -33.50 0.18 -31.26
CA ILE A 572 -32.25 -0.60 -31.26
C ILE A 572 -31.90 -0.98 -32.70
N PHE A 573 -32.86 -1.55 -33.43
CA PHE A 573 -32.66 -1.93 -34.82
C PHE A 573 -32.28 -0.74 -35.71
N GLN A 574 -32.96 0.40 -35.58
CA GLN A 574 -32.64 1.62 -36.34
C GLN A 574 -31.15 2.01 -36.13
N ARG A 575 -30.66 1.95 -34.91
CA ARG A 575 -29.29 2.31 -34.60
C ARG A 575 -28.29 1.29 -35.16
N ILE A 576 -28.53 -0.01 -34.96
CA ILE A 576 -27.72 -1.09 -35.49
C ILE A 576 -27.66 -1.05 -37.02
N SER A 577 -28.77 -0.80 -37.69
CA SER A 577 -28.84 -0.72 -39.18
C SER A 577 -27.98 0.43 -39.72
N CYS A 578 -27.75 1.48 -38.95
CA CYS A 578 -26.89 2.61 -39.34
C CYS A 578 -25.38 2.34 -39.02
N ALA A 579 -25.04 1.32 -38.25
CA ALA A 579 -23.65 0.98 -37.90
C ALA A 579 -22.87 0.40 -39.10
N SER A 580 -21.56 0.33 -39.01
CA SER A 580 -20.74 -0.32 -40.01
C SER A 580 -20.96 -1.85 -40.02
N ASN A 581 -20.58 -2.52 -41.11
CA ASN A 581 -20.69 -3.99 -41.17
C ASN A 581 -19.84 -4.66 -40.07
N GLU A 582 -18.68 -4.14 -39.78
CA GLU A 582 -17.78 -4.61 -38.74
C GLU A 582 -18.42 -4.46 -37.34
N ASP A 583 -19.01 -3.31 -37.07
CA ASP A 583 -19.70 -3.07 -35.79
C ASP A 583 -20.93 -3.98 -35.62
N ILE A 584 -21.69 -4.25 -36.67
CA ILE A 584 -22.83 -5.19 -36.62
C ILE A 584 -22.36 -6.58 -36.23
N VAL A 585 -21.22 -7.06 -36.79
CA VAL A 585 -20.61 -8.34 -36.43
C VAL A 585 -20.14 -8.32 -34.98
N SER A 586 -19.43 -7.29 -34.55
CA SER A 586 -18.93 -7.16 -33.19
C SER A 586 -20.05 -7.14 -32.15
N ILE A 587 -21.11 -6.37 -32.38
CA ILE A 587 -22.30 -6.34 -31.49
C ILE A 587 -22.93 -7.74 -31.40
N ARG A 588 -23.09 -8.44 -32.53
CA ARG A 588 -23.62 -9.82 -32.57
C ARG A 588 -22.79 -10.77 -31.70
N GLU A 589 -21.45 -10.73 -31.86
CA GLU A 589 -20.53 -11.60 -31.12
C GLU A 589 -20.55 -11.32 -29.63
N MET A 590 -20.53 -10.04 -29.21
CA MET A 590 -20.64 -9.65 -27.82
C MET A 590 -21.96 -10.12 -27.18
N LEU A 591 -23.07 -10.02 -27.89
CA LEU A 591 -24.35 -10.51 -27.38
C LEU A 591 -24.40 -12.03 -27.29
N ALA A 592 -23.80 -12.74 -28.26
CA ALA A 592 -23.70 -14.19 -28.23
C ALA A 592 -22.83 -14.67 -27.05
N GLU A 593 -21.73 -13.98 -26.77
CA GLU A 593 -20.86 -14.27 -25.65
C GLU A 593 -21.57 -14.00 -24.30
N ARG A 594 -22.21 -12.85 -24.16
CA ARG A 594 -22.99 -12.52 -22.98
C ARG A 594 -24.08 -13.55 -22.71
N ALA A 595 -24.81 -14.01 -23.75
CA ALA A 595 -25.87 -15.00 -23.61
C ALA A 595 -25.37 -16.39 -23.18
N ARG A 596 -24.09 -16.70 -23.39
CA ARG A 596 -23.49 -17.97 -22.92
C ARG A 596 -23.16 -17.96 -21.44
N HIS A 597 -22.75 -16.79 -20.88
CA HIS A 597 -22.25 -16.67 -19.53
C HIS A 597 -23.28 -16.16 -18.53
N ASN A 598 -24.24 -15.31 -18.95
CA ASN A 598 -25.15 -14.56 -18.07
C ASN A 598 -26.62 -14.92 -18.35
N LYS A 599 -26.96 -16.21 -18.29
CA LYS A 599 -28.28 -16.72 -18.69
C LYS A 599 -29.45 -16.19 -17.85
N GLU A 600 -29.27 -16.08 -16.54
CA GLU A 600 -30.33 -15.61 -15.64
C GLU A 600 -30.59 -14.11 -15.80
N GLU A 601 -29.53 -13.33 -15.97
CA GLU A 601 -29.59 -11.88 -16.10
C GLU A 601 -30.28 -11.46 -17.40
N ILE A 602 -30.12 -12.22 -18.49
CA ILE A 602 -30.74 -11.91 -19.79
C ILE A 602 -32.16 -12.44 -19.92
N ARG A 603 -32.63 -13.31 -19.02
CA ARG A 603 -33.98 -13.89 -19.08
C ARG A 603 -35.12 -12.83 -19.20
N PRO A 604 -35.05 -11.68 -18.48
CA PRO A 604 -36.07 -10.62 -18.62
C PRO A 604 -36.09 -9.92 -19.97
N GLU A 605 -35.08 -10.17 -20.83
CA GLU A 605 -34.95 -9.53 -22.15
C GLU A 605 -35.55 -10.32 -23.29
N MET A 606 -35.90 -11.59 -23.07
CA MET A 606 -36.25 -12.53 -24.15
C MET A 606 -37.37 -12.05 -25.04
N GLU A 607 -38.38 -11.37 -24.48
CA GLU A 607 -39.48 -10.82 -25.24
C GLU A 607 -39.03 -9.73 -26.25
N ASN A 608 -38.16 -8.82 -25.78
CA ASN A 608 -37.65 -7.75 -26.64
C ASN A 608 -36.61 -8.24 -27.64
N ILE A 609 -35.79 -9.25 -27.27
CA ILE A 609 -34.90 -9.93 -28.20
C ILE A 609 -35.69 -10.64 -29.31
N ALA A 610 -36.83 -11.28 -28.98
CA ALA A 610 -37.71 -11.88 -29.98
C ALA A 610 -38.32 -10.84 -30.93
N LYS A 611 -38.78 -9.70 -30.40
CA LYS A 611 -39.25 -8.57 -31.20
C LYS A 611 -38.17 -8.00 -32.11
N LEU A 612 -36.96 -7.82 -31.58
CA LEU A 612 -35.80 -7.34 -32.35
C LEU A 612 -35.45 -8.27 -33.50
N LYS A 613 -35.42 -9.59 -33.24
CA LYS A 613 -35.22 -10.62 -34.26
C LYS A 613 -36.30 -10.49 -35.38
N GLN A 614 -37.59 -10.39 -34.98
CA GLN A 614 -38.68 -10.26 -35.95
C GLN A 614 -38.52 -9.02 -36.83
N ILE A 615 -38.20 -7.85 -36.23
CA ILE A 615 -37.95 -6.61 -36.96
C ILE A 615 -36.79 -6.77 -37.96
N MET A 616 -35.73 -7.47 -37.58
CA MET A 616 -34.59 -7.76 -38.49
C MET A 616 -35.04 -8.65 -39.65
N CYS A 617 -35.83 -9.71 -39.40
CA CYS A 617 -36.33 -10.59 -40.43
C CYS A 617 -37.23 -9.86 -41.40
N ASP A 618 -38.19 -9.05 -40.91
CA ASP A 618 -39.09 -8.26 -41.72
C ASP A 618 -38.35 -7.21 -42.59
N TYR A 619 -37.24 -6.66 -42.03
CA TYR A 619 -36.43 -5.70 -42.76
C TYR A 619 -35.71 -6.32 -43.95
N ILE A 620 -35.22 -7.54 -43.86
CA ILE A 620 -34.47 -8.21 -44.95
C ILE A 620 -35.38 -8.91 -45.97
N ASP A 621 -36.64 -9.16 -45.58
CA ASP A 621 -37.60 -9.87 -46.47
C ASP A 621 -37.78 -9.13 -47.78
N GLY A 622 -37.68 -9.86 -48.90
CA GLY A 622 -37.85 -9.32 -50.25
C GLY A 622 -36.76 -8.33 -50.73
N LYS A 623 -35.69 -8.09 -49.93
CA LYS A 623 -34.57 -7.21 -50.31
C LYS A 623 -33.49 -7.91 -51.09
N ARG A 624 -32.84 -7.18 -52.00
CA ARG A 624 -31.64 -7.69 -52.71
C ARG A 624 -30.52 -7.95 -51.69
N PRO A 625 -29.76 -9.05 -51.85
CA PRO A 625 -28.60 -9.32 -51.02
C PRO A 625 -27.56 -8.19 -51.13
N THR A 626 -27.26 -7.60 -50.00
CA THR A 626 -26.08 -6.71 -49.79
C THR A 626 -25.30 -7.24 -48.63
N ILE A 627 -24.00 -6.88 -48.52
CA ILE A 627 -23.20 -7.30 -47.38
C ILE A 627 -23.88 -6.96 -46.06
N LYS A 628 -24.45 -5.75 -45.95
CA LYS A 628 -25.17 -5.32 -44.75
C LYS A 628 -26.38 -6.19 -44.45
N ASN A 629 -27.19 -6.50 -45.46
CA ASN A 629 -28.38 -7.33 -45.28
C ASN A 629 -28.00 -8.76 -44.84
N VAL A 630 -26.89 -9.30 -45.35
CA VAL A 630 -26.36 -10.59 -44.90
C VAL A 630 -25.92 -10.53 -43.43
N MET A 631 -25.23 -9.45 -43.01
CA MET A 631 -24.80 -9.29 -41.60
C MET A 631 -26.01 -9.18 -40.67
N ILE A 632 -27.07 -8.48 -41.08
CA ILE A 632 -28.33 -8.37 -40.31
C ILE A 632 -29.03 -9.75 -40.24
N GLU A 633 -29.04 -10.51 -41.33
CA GLU A 633 -29.58 -11.87 -41.37
C GLU A 633 -28.83 -12.81 -40.40
N GLU A 634 -27.53 -12.79 -40.45
CA GLU A 634 -26.70 -13.57 -39.52
C GLU A 634 -26.90 -13.15 -38.05
N PHE A 635 -27.14 -11.86 -37.81
CA PHE A 635 -27.49 -11.37 -36.49
C PHE A 635 -28.86 -11.91 -36.03
N ALA A 636 -29.89 -11.86 -36.90
CA ALA A 636 -31.19 -12.43 -36.58
C ALA A 636 -31.13 -13.93 -36.28
N LYS A 637 -30.28 -14.70 -37.02
CA LYS A 637 -30.04 -16.11 -36.77
C LYS A 637 -29.39 -16.33 -35.41
N GLU A 638 -28.46 -15.46 -34.99
CA GLU A 638 -27.84 -15.57 -33.67
C GLU A 638 -28.83 -15.26 -32.55
N LEU A 639 -29.67 -14.25 -32.70
CA LEU A 639 -30.76 -13.98 -31.76
C LEU A 639 -31.74 -15.18 -31.66
N ASP A 640 -32.01 -15.87 -32.77
CA ASP A 640 -32.81 -17.10 -32.74
C ASP A 640 -32.16 -18.23 -31.92
N LYS A 641 -30.85 -18.40 -32.02
CA LYS A 641 -30.09 -19.37 -31.18
C LYS A 641 -30.15 -18.99 -29.69
N ILE A 642 -30.01 -17.70 -29.39
CA ILE A 642 -30.12 -17.20 -28.00
C ILE A 642 -31.48 -17.53 -27.43
N LEU A 643 -32.57 -17.26 -28.21
CA LEU A 643 -33.93 -17.55 -27.80
C LEU A 643 -34.17 -19.05 -27.59
N LYS A 644 -33.73 -19.91 -28.53
CA LYS A 644 -33.85 -21.39 -28.42
C LYS A 644 -33.11 -21.96 -27.23
N ASN A 645 -31.89 -21.48 -26.97
CA ASN A 645 -31.08 -21.96 -25.87
C ASN A 645 -31.65 -21.57 -24.49
N ASN A 646 -32.50 -20.53 -24.44
CA ASN A 646 -33.17 -20.08 -23.23
C ASN A 646 -34.62 -20.58 -23.09
N GLN A 647 -35.24 -21.18 -24.14
CA GLN A 647 -36.58 -21.77 -24.08
C GLN A 647 -36.61 -23.14 -23.32
N ASN A 648 -35.49 -23.82 -23.17
CA ASN A 648 -35.44 -25.17 -22.54
C ASN A 648 -35.56 -25.16 -20.99
N TRP A 649 -35.93 -24.04 -20.37
CA TRP A 649 -36.05 -23.90 -18.90
C TRP A 649 -37.48 -23.52 -18.45
N ILE A 650 -38.46 -23.70 -19.31
CA ILE A 650 -39.88 -23.52 -18.96
C ILE A 650 -40.49 -24.91 -18.70
N TRP A 651 -39.96 -25.61 -17.73
CA TRP A 651 -40.68 -26.76 -17.09
C TRP A 651 -40.12 -26.98 -15.67
#